data_aa81501a6b64a01ab54eb7594f45fdfb
#
_entry.id   aa81501a6b64a01ab54eb7594f45fdfb
#
_cell.length_a   1.000
_cell.length_b   1.000
_cell.length_c   1.000
_cell.angle_alpha   90.00
_cell.angle_beta   90.00
_cell.angle_gamma   90.00
#
_symmetry.space_group_name_H-M   'P 1'
#
loop_
_entity.id
_entity.type
_entity.pdbx_description
1 polymer ?
#
loop_
_entity_poly.entity_id
_entity_poly.type
_entity_poly.pdbx_seq_one_letter_code
_entity_poly.pdbx_strand_id
1 'polypeptide(L)'
;MVQTGPNIVTPANFKRCGINHLNLCLKEKAKMFKNLHNTTSMRTRMIGLFAIITLVGLFAFACGSDEEAAAPAPAAAPAAAPAKEESIAAQYIGTLEGPATVTDSSKFPSSFGEAPQLAAMVKAGSLPAIEERLPVQSDLLVIDNIEGIGEYGGIWRRGFTGPADKWNGYRCCTGPDHVLFWDYTGDVPEPNVAKSIDVSDDGKVFTLHLREGMRWSDGVPVTADDWLFWYEDMYGNEELVPNKSAVSGINGKQGNFEKIDDYTVRWTFEDPYYFFTSVLAGRTDLGGGQADRGVVGKGSFAPKHYLSQYIPDIAGKDAVDKIVADEGYDTWVNLIKFKNDWALNPELPVLTPWVTVQPINNSEWILERNAYYYGVDLEGNQLPYIDKVVLTMAEDLEVMNLRAIAGEYDWQARHLNMAKVPLYIENQEKGEYKLYFDTQDAGADAQWKVNMAYKQDMYIGDLLRDKSFRHALGASFKREQLNEVFWLGLGVPGSSAPAPANLYSPGPESEWRTKHSVFDPDKANAIFDELGLDKKDSDGFRLRADNGERLVLEITSRTAQFMEFVGMSEMICEHLGEYVGIQCTVNAVERSLAGQISAADEHMFEVAWGDGADHLFTFPGHVFPAGTNSGFGSALGLWFQTGGEKGMQPSAPLQKVFDNFEKAFGVPEAERIALGKEIWEIAIEEQWGIGIAGQSPASLGVRVVKTDLGNVPSRQYNNPDTKTPGISRPMTLYWKTEKNRAPQALSYE
;
A
#
# COMPACT_ATOMS: atom_id res chain seq x y z
N MET A 1 38.88 21.42 -42.87
CA MET A 1 38.05 21.13 -44.06
C MET A 1 36.95 20.20 -43.63
N VAL A 2 35.75 20.68 -43.91
CA VAL A 2 34.40 20.04 -43.83
C VAL A 2 33.82 19.81 -42.45
N GLN A 3 33.01 20.82 -42.05
CA GLN A 3 31.94 20.80 -41.08
C GLN A 3 30.74 19.96 -41.59
N THR A 4 30.04 19.25 -40.73
CA THR A 4 28.57 19.08 -40.78
C THR A 4 28.05 18.98 -39.37
N GLY A 5 27.38 20.05 -38.89
CA GLY A 5 26.61 20.07 -37.65
C GLY A 5 25.17 19.61 -37.90
N PRO A 6 24.43 19.22 -36.87
CA PRO A 6 23.05 18.76 -36.99
C PRO A 6 22.04 19.93 -37.07
N ASN A 7 21.07 19.79 -37.97
CA ASN A 7 19.95 20.71 -38.18
C ASN A 7 18.97 20.73 -37.00
N ILE A 8 18.76 21.91 -36.47
CA ILE A 8 17.65 22.24 -35.56
C ILE A 8 16.38 22.39 -36.39
N VAL A 9 15.37 21.57 -36.12
CA VAL A 9 14.03 21.69 -36.70
C VAL A 9 13.13 22.46 -35.72
N THR A 10 12.75 23.68 -36.10
CA THR A 10 11.76 24.51 -35.42
C THR A 10 10.33 24.00 -35.65
N PRO A 11 9.38 24.18 -34.69
CA PRO A 11 8.01 23.63 -34.77
C PRO A 11 7.06 24.56 -35.53
N ALA A 12 7.07 24.51 -36.86
CA ALA A 12 6.15 25.31 -37.69
C ALA A 12 5.49 24.56 -38.85
N ASN A 13 5.43 23.23 -38.90
CA ASN A 13 4.78 22.50 -40.00
C ASN A 13 4.03 21.24 -39.56
N PHE A 14 3.17 21.33 -38.52
CA PHE A 14 2.24 20.27 -38.17
C PHE A 14 0.78 20.74 -38.30
N LYS A 15 0.39 21.12 -39.49
CA LYS A 15 -1.03 21.23 -39.89
C LYS A 15 -1.17 20.95 -41.38
N ARG A 16 -1.33 19.66 -41.75
CA ARG A 16 -2.02 19.17 -42.97
C ARG A 16 -1.61 17.73 -43.32
N CYS A 17 -1.81 16.78 -42.43
CA CYS A 17 -1.77 15.35 -42.83
C CYS A 17 -2.42 14.43 -41.77
N GLY A 18 -3.63 14.71 -41.32
CA GLY A 18 -4.25 13.98 -40.21
C GLY A 18 -5.69 13.50 -40.41
N ILE A 19 -6.37 13.91 -41.50
CA ILE A 19 -7.84 13.61 -41.62
C ILE A 19 -8.14 12.43 -42.53
N ASN A 20 -7.29 12.09 -43.49
CA ASN A 20 -7.56 11.00 -44.44
C ASN A 20 -7.16 9.60 -43.97
N HIS A 21 -6.24 9.44 -43.00
CA HIS A 21 -5.90 8.11 -42.46
C HIS A 21 -6.84 7.62 -41.34
N LEU A 22 -7.50 8.53 -40.62
CA LEU A 22 -8.47 8.16 -39.58
C LEU A 22 -9.76 7.60 -40.17
N ASN A 23 -10.18 8.11 -41.33
CA ASN A 23 -11.38 7.62 -42.01
C ASN A 23 -11.20 6.25 -42.71
N LEU A 24 -9.98 5.84 -43.01
CA LEU A 24 -9.71 4.50 -43.57
C LEU A 24 -9.71 3.44 -42.45
N CYS A 25 -9.15 3.77 -41.27
CA CYS A 25 -9.13 2.86 -40.12
C CYS A 25 -10.52 2.62 -39.51
N LEU A 26 -11.37 3.64 -39.51
CA LEU A 26 -12.76 3.53 -39.01
C LEU A 26 -13.64 2.75 -39.95
N LYS A 27 -13.40 2.76 -41.28
CA LYS A 27 -14.14 1.95 -42.25
C LYS A 27 -13.75 0.47 -42.23
N GLU A 28 -12.53 0.11 -41.90
CA GLU A 28 -12.11 -1.28 -41.72
C GLU A 28 -12.64 -1.88 -40.41
N LYS A 29 -12.62 -1.12 -39.30
CA LYS A 29 -13.24 -1.56 -38.04
C LYS A 29 -14.75 -1.75 -38.14
N ALA A 30 -15.47 -0.91 -38.90
CA ALA A 30 -16.90 -1.07 -39.12
C ALA A 30 -17.25 -2.29 -39.99
N LYS A 31 -16.36 -2.76 -40.87
CA LYS A 31 -16.53 -4.01 -41.62
C LYS A 31 -16.31 -5.26 -40.76
N MET A 32 -15.41 -5.19 -39.79
CA MET A 32 -15.12 -6.29 -38.85
C MET A 32 -16.28 -6.50 -37.85
N PHE A 33 -16.95 -5.42 -37.40
CA PHE A 33 -18.11 -5.51 -36.52
C PHE A 33 -19.40 -6.00 -37.22
N LYS A 34 -19.55 -5.84 -38.54
CA LYS A 34 -20.70 -6.38 -39.26
C LYS A 34 -20.68 -7.90 -39.50
N ASN A 35 -19.52 -8.53 -39.38
CA ASN A 35 -19.40 -9.98 -39.54
C ASN A 35 -19.55 -10.77 -38.23
N LEU A 36 -19.67 -10.11 -37.08
CA LEU A 36 -19.89 -10.76 -35.76
C LEU A 36 -21.37 -10.89 -35.37
N HIS A 37 -22.31 -10.37 -36.16
CA HIS A 37 -23.75 -10.40 -35.84
C HIS A 37 -24.53 -11.55 -36.51
N ASN A 38 -23.84 -12.54 -37.07
CA ASN A 38 -24.52 -13.69 -37.74
C ASN A 38 -24.06 -15.05 -37.17
N THR A 39 -24.06 -15.22 -35.84
CA THR A 39 -24.01 -16.55 -35.22
C THR A 39 -24.96 -16.64 -34.01
N THR A 40 -26.26 -16.63 -34.38
CA THR A 40 -27.32 -17.21 -33.54
C THR A 40 -27.16 -18.73 -33.51
N SER A 41 -26.37 -19.24 -32.51
CA SER A 41 -26.39 -20.69 -32.19
C SER A 41 -25.56 -21.07 -30.94
N MET A 42 -25.57 -20.27 -29.90
CA MET A 42 -24.89 -20.68 -28.65
C MET A 42 -25.82 -20.80 -27.42
N ARG A 43 -27.07 -20.37 -27.55
CA ARG A 43 -28.06 -20.52 -26.45
C ARG A 43 -28.77 -21.90 -26.41
N THR A 44 -28.59 -22.75 -27.41
CA THR A 44 -29.29 -24.07 -27.50
C THR A 44 -28.41 -25.23 -27.05
N ARG A 45 -27.14 -25.04 -26.71
CA ARG A 45 -26.25 -26.12 -26.25
C ARG A 45 -26.03 -26.18 -24.72
N MET A 46 -26.40 -25.17 -23.96
CA MET A 46 -26.30 -25.18 -22.48
C MET A 46 -27.55 -25.73 -21.78
N ILE A 47 -28.67 -25.89 -22.48
CA ILE A 47 -29.89 -26.51 -21.92
C ILE A 47 -29.88 -28.03 -22.03
N GLY A 48 -28.95 -28.60 -22.79
CA GLY A 48 -28.83 -30.07 -22.98
C GLY A 48 -28.02 -30.81 -21.91
N LEU A 49 -27.23 -30.10 -21.08
CA LEU A 49 -26.35 -30.74 -20.09
C LEU A 49 -26.95 -30.83 -18.68
N PHE A 50 -28.03 -30.12 -18.39
CA PHE A 50 -28.74 -30.17 -17.11
C PHE A 50 -29.87 -31.21 -17.05
N ALA A 51 -30.22 -31.86 -18.15
CA ALA A 51 -31.34 -32.81 -18.21
C ALA A 51 -30.94 -34.29 -18.03
N ILE A 52 -29.64 -34.61 -17.82
CA ILE A 52 -29.16 -36.01 -17.72
C ILE A 52 -28.85 -36.43 -16.26
N ILE A 53 -28.79 -35.51 -15.30
CA ILE A 53 -28.49 -35.82 -13.91
C ILE A 53 -29.73 -36.03 -13.01
N THR A 54 -30.94 -35.77 -13.52
CA THR A 54 -32.20 -35.89 -12.76
C THR A 54 -33.00 -37.18 -13.03
N LEU A 55 -32.47 -38.18 -13.70
CA LEU A 55 -33.22 -39.39 -14.06
C LEU A 55 -32.71 -40.73 -13.52
N VAL A 56 -31.91 -40.73 -12.46
CA VAL A 56 -31.41 -41.97 -11.81
C VAL A 56 -31.86 -42.15 -10.34
N GLY A 57 -32.77 -41.32 -9.85
CA GLY A 57 -33.20 -41.30 -8.44
C GLY A 57 -34.64 -41.75 -8.13
N LEU A 58 -35.30 -42.48 -8.99
CA LEU A 58 -36.71 -42.88 -8.76
C LEU A 58 -36.96 -44.31 -9.14
N PHE A 59 -36.45 -45.28 -8.41
CA PHE A 59 -36.99 -46.66 -8.33
C PHE A 59 -36.48 -47.32 -7.05
N ALA A 60 -37.28 -47.31 -5.99
CA ALA A 60 -37.48 -48.34 -4.97
C ALA A 60 -38.19 -47.71 -3.75
N PHE A 61 -39.45 -47.92 -3.64
CA PHE A 61 -40.10 -48.32 -2.40
C PHE A 61 -41.61 -48.41 -2.66
N ALA A 62 -42.08 -49.61 -2.79
CA ALA A 62 -43.48 -49.99 -2.62
C ALA A 62 -43.56 -51.25 -1.73
N CYS A 63 -44.51 -51.24 -0.82
CA CYS A 63 -44.99 -52.24 0.13
C CYS A 63 -44.49 -52.02 1.59
N GLY A 64 -45.33 -51.78 2.55
CA GLY A 64 -46.70 -51.99 2.87
C GLY A 64 -46.88 -52.15 4.37
N SER A 65 -48.00 -51.66 4.86
CA SER A 65 -48.78 -52.07 6.03
C SER A 65 -48.35 -51.70 7.46
N ASP A 66 -49.34 -51.02 8.05
CA ASP A 66 -49.98 -51.15 9.36
C ASP A 66 -49.56 -50.23 10.52
N GLU A 67 -50.59 -49.55 11.00
CA GLU A 67 -50.76 -48.65 12.11
C GLU A 67 -50.18 -49.11 13.45
N GLU A 68 -49.56 -48.18 14.18
CA GLU A 68 -49.86 -48.04 15.61
C GLU A 68 -49.47 -46.60 16.08
N ALA A 69 -50.39 -45.94 16.77
CA ALA A 69 -50.23 -44.57 17.27
C ALA A 69 -49.30 -44.56 18.49
N ALA A 70 -48.20 -43.78 18.45
CA ALA A 70 -47.34 -43.50 19.59
C ALA A 70 -47.21 -41.99 19.83
N ALA A 71 -47.18 -41.61 21.11
CA ALA A 71 -47.20 -40.27 21.67
C ALA A 71 -46.08 -39.33 21.13
N PRO A 72 -46.25 -37.97 21.25
CA PRO A 72 -45.29 -37.02 20.69
C PRO A 72 -43.98 -37.02 21.42
N ALA A 73 -42.90 -37.17 20.64
CA ALA A 73 -41.51 -37.05 21.08
C ALA A 73 -41.14 -35.59 21.35
N PRO A 74 -40.20 -35.29 22.28
CA PRO A 74 -39.76 -33.91 22.57
C PRO A 74 -39.11 -33.28 21.36
N ALA A 75 -39.30 -31.95 21.23
CA ALA A 75 -38.74 -31.16 20.14
C ALA A 75 -37.24 -31.35 19.99
N ALA A 76 -36.81 -31.70 18.79
CA ALA A 76 -35.42 -31.82 18.44
C ALA A 76 -34.71 -30.46 18.59
N ALA A 77 -33.54 -30.45 19.22
CA ALA A 77 -32.66 -29.32 19.28
C ALA A 77 -32.35 -28.82 17.82
N PRO A 78 -32.14 -27.49 17.63
CA PRO A 78 -31.81 -26.97 16.31
C PRO A 78 -30.59 -27.71 15.76
N ALA A 79 -30.68 -28.21 14.52
CA ALA A 79 -29.55 -28.79 13.82
C ALA A 79 -28.42 -27.77 13.79
N ALA A 80 -27.21 -28.22 14.21
CA ALA A 80 -26.01 -27.41 14.05
C ALA A 80 -25.89 -26.99 12.59
N ALA A 81 -25.61 -25.69 12.36
CA ALA A 81 -25.33 -25.18 11.02
C ALA A 81 -24.26 -26.05 10.37
N PRO A 82 -24.38 -26.40 9.07
CA PRO A 82 -23.35 -27.17 8.38
C PRO A 82 -22.01 -26.47 8.55
N ALA A 83 -20.98 -27.20 8.96
CA ALA A 83 -19.61 -26.70 8.99
C ALA A 83 -19.31 -26.11 7.60
N LYS A 84 -18.90 -24.84 7.55
CA LYS A 84 -18.40 -24.24 6.31
C LYS A 84 -17.29 -25.17 5.79
N GLU A 85 -17.43 -25.71 4.59
CA GLU A 85 -16.31 -26.35 3.91
C GLU A 85 -15.18 -25.33 3.88
N GLU A 86 -14.01 -25.66 4.42
CA GLU A 86 -12.83 -24.81 4.29
C GLU A 86 -12.59 -24.58 2.80
N SER A 87 -12.59 -23.32 2.39
CA SER A 87 -12.35 -23.00 0.99
C SER A 87 -10.97 -23.51 0.59
N ILE A 88 -10.83 -24.05 -0.63
CA ILE A 88 -9.54 -24.54 -1.18
C ILE A 88 -8.44 -23.48 -1.00
N ALA A 89 -8.80 -22.22 -0.95
CA ALA A 89 -7.87 -21.12 -0.79
C ALA A 89 -7.36 -20.93 0.66
N ALA A 90 -8.08 -21.40 1.69
CA ALA A 90 -7.66 -21.31 3.08
C ALA A 90 -6.33 -22.07 3.34
N GLN A 91 -6.04 -23.11 2.59
CA GLN A 91 -4.79 -23.88 2.68
C GLN A 91 -3.52 -23.06 2.31
N TYR A 92 -3.67 -21.91 1.64
CA TYR A 92 -2.57 -21.02 1.27
C TYR A 92 -2.30 -19.93 2.31
N ILE A 93 -3.12 -19.83 3.37
CA ILE A 93 -2.93 -18.94 4.50
C ILE A 93 -2.11 -19.67 5.55
N GLY A 94 -0.84 -19.31 5.69
CA GLY A 94 0.08 -19.89 6.66
C GLY A 94 -0.04 -19.26 8.06
N THR A 95 0.89 -19.64 8.94
CA THR A 95 1.07 -19.02 10.24
C THR A 95 1.85 -17.72 10.08
N LEU A 96 1.46 -16.67 10.80
CA LEU A 96 2.21 -15.42 10.84
C LEU A 96 3.59 -15.66 11.47
N GLU A 97 4.64 -15.39 10.72
CA GLU A 97 6.03 -15.54 11.15
C GLU A 97 6.93 -14.55 10.43
N GLY A 98 8.08 -14.28 10.97
CA GLY A 98 9.07 -13.40 10.38
C GLY A 98 10.38 -13.45 11.16
N PRO A 99 11.45 -12.85 10.59
CA PRO A 99 12.73 -12.75 11.27
C PRO A 99 12.62 -11.79 12.48
N ALA A 100 13.38 -12.05 13.52
CA ALA A 100 13.40 -11.24 14.72
C ALA A 100 14.67 -10.36 14.79
N THR A 101 14.53 -9.12 15.26
CA THR A 101 15.68 -8.27 15.59
C THR A 101 16.22 -8.67 16.97
N VAL A 102 17.50 -9.02 17.03
CA VAL A 102 18.15 -9.36 18.31
C VAL A 102 18.56 -8.08 19.02
N THR A 103 18.01 -7.85 20.21
CA THR A 103 18.28 -6.65 21.02
C THR A 103 19.27 -6.91 22.16
N ASP A 104 19.49 -8.17 22.53
CA ASP A 104 20.46 -8.58 23.56
C ASP A 104 21.87 -8.60 22.98
N SER A 105 22.66 -7.55 23.27
CA SER A 105 24.02 -7.42 22.76
C SER A 105 24.98 -8.52 23.21
N SER A 106 24.66 -9.29 24.27
CA SER A 106 25.46 -10.46 24.67
C SER A 106 25.42 -11.60 23.65
N LYS A 107 24.44 -11.59 22.75
CA LYS A 107 24.27 -12.55 21.64
C LYS A 107 24.85 -12.05 20.32
N PHE A 108 25.41 -10.86 20.28
CA PHE A 108 25.95 -10.31 19.04
C PHE A 108 27.24 -11.03 18.64
N PRO A 109 27.39 -11.34 17.32
CA PRO A 109 28.56 -12.05 16.83
C PRO A 109 29.84 -11.23 17.01
N SER A 110 30.96 -11.92 17.21
CA SER A 110 32.31 -11.32 17.39
C SER A 110 33.23 -11.60 16.22
N SER A 111 32.78 -12.41 15.26
CA SER A 111 33.48 -12.67 13.98
C SER A 111 32.53 -12.42 12.82
N PHE A 112 33.07 -12.01 11.69
CA PHE A 112 32.25 -11.58 10.56
C PHE A 112 32.56 -12.35 9.28
N GLY A 113 31.52 -12.62 8.48
CA GLY A 113 31.58 -13.21 7.16
C GLY A 113 31.05 -12.22 6.12
N GLU A 114 31.56 -12.31 4.89
CA GLU A 114 31.15 -11.47 3.78
C GLU A 114 30.97 -12.25 2.48
N ALA A 115 30.29 -11.67 1.50
CA ALA A 115 30.14 -12.26 0.19
C ALA A 115 31.50 -12.49 -0.50
N PRO A 116 31.70 -13.59 -1.26
CA PRO A 116 32.97 -13.89 -1.90
C PRO A 116 33.51 -12.78 -2.79
N GLN A 117 32.65 -12.03 -3.47
CA GLN A 117 33.02 -10.88 -4.31
C GLN A 117 33.61 -9.76 -3.44
N LEU A 118 33.01 -9.43 -2.30
CA LEU A 118 33.52 -8.42 -1.37
C LEU A 118 34.86 -8.85 -0.77
N ALA A 119 35.00 -10.12 -0.38
CA ALA A 119 36.27 -10.67 0.10
C ALA A 119 37.39 -10.58 -0.98
N ALA A 120 37.03 -10.77 -2.25
CA ALA A 120 37.99 -10.58 -3.36
C ALA A 120 38.41 -9.12 -3.51
N MET A 121 37.49 -8.16 -3.33
CA MET A 121 37.79 -6.72 -3.38
C MET A 121 38.65 -6.28 -2.18
N VAL A 122 38.37 -6.79 -0.98
CA VAL A 122 39.21 -6.57 0.21
C VAL A 122 40.62 -7.06 -0.04
N LYS A 123 40.77 -8.29 -0.60
CA LYS A 123 42.07 -8.84 -0.96
C LYS A 123 42.80 -8.04 -2.03
N ALA A 124 42.05 -7.44 -2.97
CA ALA A 124 42.60 -6.57 -4.01
C ALA A 124 42.95 -5.15 -3.49
N GLY A 125 42.52 -4.79 -2.29
CA GLY A 125 42.73 -3.46 -1.68
C GLY A 125 41.77 -2.38 -2.24
N SER A 126 40.73 -2.77 -2.96
CA SER A 126 39.71 -1.85 -3.46
C SER A 126 38.54 -1.62 -2.50
N LEU A 127 38.42 -2.44 -1.43
CA LEU A 127 37.43 -2.31 -0.38
C LEU A 127 38.12 -2.47 0.99
N PRO A 128 37.76 -1.71 2.03
CA PRO A 128 38.23 -1.93 3.40
C PRO A 128 37.81 -3.30 3.96
N ALA A 129 38.50 -3.78 4.97
CA ALA A 129 38.12 -4.99 5.69
C ALA A 129 36.70 -4.88 6.26
N ILE A 130 36.02 -6.01 6.47
CA ILE A 130 34.62 -6.03 6.90
C ILE A 130 34.44 -5.34 8.27
N GLU A 131 35.40 -5.47 9.16
CA GLU A 131 35.41 -4.82 10.49
C GLU A 131 35.46 -3.29 10.40
N GLU A 132 35.94 -2.72 9.29
CA GLU A 132 35.96 -1.28 9.05
C GLU A 132 34.70 -0.78 8.36
N ARG A 133 33.88 -1.69 7.85
CA ARG A 133 32.63 -1.40 7.11
C ARG A 133 31.37 -1.57 7.96
N LEU A 134 31.43 -2.43 8.98
CA LEU A 134 30.34 -2.66 9.92
C LEU A 134 30.41 -1.67 11.09
N PRO A 135 29.27 -1.41 11.76
CA PRO A 135 29.27 -0.76 13.07
C PRO A 135 30.11 -1.52 14.08
N VAL A 136 30.52 -0.85 15.17
CA VAL A 136 31.15 -1.53 16.31
C VAL A 136 30.23 -2.65 16.81
N GLN A 137 30.83 -3.71 17.38
CA GLN A 137 30.10 -4.94 17.73
C GLN A 137 28.83 -4.70 18.58
N SER A 138 28.87 -3.79 19.54
CA SER A 138 27.71 -3.45 20.38
C SER A 138 26.56 -2.78 19.65
N ASP A 139 26.81 -2.30 18.43
CA ASP A 139 25.91 -1.43 17.66
C ASP A 139 25.42 -2.08 16.36
N LEU A 140 25.68 -3.36 16.15
CA LEU A 140 25.21 -4.12 15.00
C LEU A 140 23.68 -4.20 14.95
N LEU A 141 23.11 -4.24 13.74
CA LEU A 141 21.76 -4.74 13.52
C LEU A 141 21.87 -6.26 13.31
N VAL A 142 21.49 -7.04 14.29
CA VAL A 142 21.55 -8.51 14.23
C VAL A 142 20.15 -9.07 13.99
N ILE A 143 20.02 -9.89 12.94
CA ILE A 143 18.74 -10.48 12.53
C ILE A 143 18.78 -11.99 12.70
N ASP A 144 17.83 -12.51 13.47
CA ASP A 144 17.57 -13.96 13.62
C ASP A 144 16.61 -14.40 12.50
N ASN A 145 17.14 -15.20 11.59
CA ASN A 145 16.44 -15.62 10.37
C ASN A 145 15.40 -16.71 10.66
N ILE A 146 14.37 -16.84 9.81
CA ILE A 146 13.26 -17.79 9.99
C ILE A 146 13.73 -19.27 9.90
N GLU A 147 14.48 -19.60 8.84
CA GLU A 147 14.95 -20.99 8.58
C GLU A 147 16.41 -21.20 9.05
N GLY A 148 17.16 -20.13 9.26
CA GLY A 148 18.56 -20.16 9.66
C GLY A 148 19.49 -19.35 8.74
N ILE A 149 20.80 -19.63 8.87
CA ILE A 149 21.84 -18.92 8.13
C ILE A 149 21.77 -19.23 6.65
N GLY A 150 21.78 -18.18 5.82
CA GLY A 150 21.74 -18.29 4.37
C GLY A 150 23.12 -18.38 3.74
N GLU A 151 23.14 -18.57 2.43
CA GLU A 151 24.34 -18.58 1.60
C GLU A 151 24.31 -17.46 0.56
N TYR A 152 25.48 -16.89 0.25
CA TYR A 152 25.62 -15.77 -0.65
C TYR A 152 25.45 -16.15 -2.13
N GLY A 153 24.89 -15.24 -2.90
CA GLY A 153 24.87 -15.29 -4.35
C GLY A 153 23.48 -15.18 -4.98
N GLY A 154 23.48 -15.02 -6.28
CA GLY A 154 22.28 -15.07 -7.11
C GLY A 154 21.55 -13.76 -7.31
N ILE A 155 20.44 -13.86 -8.03
CA ILE A 155 19.59 -12.73 -8.41
C ILE A 155 18.16 -12.97 -7.86
N TRP A 156 17.54 -11.93 -7.38
CA TRP A 156 16.11 -11.88 -7.07
C TRP A 156 15.36 -11.14 -8.19
N ARG A 157 14.51 -11.83 -8.93
CA ARG A 157 13.76 -11.28 -10.08
C ARG A 157 12.35 -10.89 -9.65
N ARG A 158 11.94 -9.67 -10.07
CA ARG A 158 10.62 -9.11 -9.81
C ARG A 158 10.08 -8.40 -11.05
N GLY A 159 8.78 -8.05 -11.03
CA GLY A 159 8.15 -7.19 -12.01
C GLY A 159 7.79 -5.81 -11.43
N PHE A 160 7.74 -4.78 -12.26
CA PHE A 160 7.23 -3.44 -11.93
C PHE A 160 6.50 -2.82 -13.13
N THR A 161 5.66 -1.79 -12.90
CA THR A 161 4.78 -1.23 -13.95
C THR A 161 5.27 0.11 -14.53
N GLY A 162 6.51 0.47 -14.30
CA GLY A 162 7.11 1.70 -14.82
C GLY A 162 7.56 2.67 -13.72
N PRO A 163 8.08 3.87 -14.09
CA PRO A 163 8.71 4.81 -13.16
C PRO A 163 7.85 5.29 -11.99
N ALA A 164 6.52 5.29 -12.15
CA ALA A 164 5.59 5.64 -11.07
C ALA A 164 5.46 4.53 -10.01
N ASP A 165 5.94 3.30 -10.28
CA ASP A 165 5.85 2.14 -9.38
C ASP A 165 7.11 1.95 -8.50
N LYS A 166 7.79 3.03 -8.13
CA LYS A 166 8.92 2.95 -7.19
C LYS A 166 8.55 2.30 -5.84
N TRP A 167 7.28 2.31 -5.47
CA TRP A 167 6.73 1.58 -4.33
C TRP A 167 7.04 0.07 -4.36
N ASN A 168 7.22 -0.52 -5.53
CA ASN A 168 7.56 -1.93 -5.66
C ASN A 168 8.95 -2.21 -5.09
N GLY A 169 9.97 -1.45 -5.49
CA GLY A 169 11.32 -1.54 -4.93
C GLY A 169 11.41 -1.03 -3.49
N TYR A 170 10.64 0.02 -3.16
CA TYR A 170 10.57 0.56 -1.80
C TYR A 170 10.09 -0.49 -0.79
N ARG A 171 9.02 -1.21 -1.09
CA ARG A 171 8.48 -2.22 -0.18
C ARG A 171 9.38 -3.45 -0.04
N CYS A 172 10.10 -3.89 -1.10
CA CYS A 172 10.90 -5.10 -1.03
C CYS A 172 12.33 -4.88 -0.55
N CYS A 173 12.98 -3.88 -1.14
CA CYS A 173 14.43 -3.97 -1.29
C CYS A 173 15.16 -2.84 -0.59
N THR A 174 14.48 -1.72 -0.38
CA THR A 174 15.04 -0.52 0.25
C THR A 174 14.21 -0.06 1.45
N GLY A 175 12.97 -0.48 1.57
CA GLY A 175 11.98 0.07 2.45
C GLY A 175 12.17 -0.05 3.95
N PRO A 176 12.86 -1.04 4.52
CA PRO A 176 13.07 -1.06 5.96
C PRO A 176 14.26 -0.21 6.41
N ASP A 177 14.43 1.01 5.85
CA ASP A 177 15.44 1.99 6.29
C ASP A 177 14.86 3.11 7.19
N HIS A 178 13.75 2.82 7.86
CA HIS A 178 13.15 3.71 8.86
C HIS A 178 14.06 3.87 10.08
N VAL A 179 13.89 4.95 10.81
CA VAL A 179 14.64 5.23 12.08
C VAL A 179 14.48 4.07 13.07
N LEU A 180 13.24 3.72 13.40
CA LEU A 180 12.82 2.45 13.98
C LEU A 180 12.05 1.67 12.93
N PHE A 181 11.77 0.40 13.16
CA PHE A 181 10.91 -0.37 12.25
C PHE A 181 9.98 -1.29 13.04
N TRP A 182 8.99 -1.84 12.40
CA TRP A 182 8.05 -2.76 13.03
C TRP A 182 8.65 -4.16 13.20
N ASP A 183 8.30 -4.84 14.28
CA ASP A 183 8.49 -6.29 14.42
C ASP A 183 7.67 -7.04 13.34
N TYR A 184 7.87 -8.34 13.21
CA TYR A 184 7.18 -9.12 12.18
C TYR A 184 5.65 -9.22 12.37
N THR A 185 5.12 -8.87 13.56
CA THR A 185 3.67 -8.78 13.81
C THR A 185 3.08 -7.46 13.33
N GLY A 186 3.91 -6.44 13.14
CA GLY A 186 3.50 -5.10 12.73
C GLY A 186 3.03 -4.21 13.88
N ASP A 187 3.16 -4.67 15.13
CA ASP A 187 2.60 -4.00 16.31
C ASP A 187 3.65 -3.22 17.12
N VAL A 188 4.89 -3.73 17.19
CA VAL A 188 5.92 -3.22 18.09
C VAL A 188 7.05 -2.53 17.32
N PRO A 189 7.32 -1.23 17.59
CA PRO A 189 8.52 -0.57 17.07
C PRO A 189 9.80 -1.17 17.65
N GLU A 190 10.73 -1.55 16.77
CA GLU A 190 12.04 -2.14 17.09
C GLU A 190 13.20 -1.28 16.60
N PRO A 191 14.43 -1.43 17.15
CA PRO A 191 15.65 -0.83 16.62
C PRO A 191 15.87 -1.14 15.14
N ASN A 192 16.30 -0.13 14.36
CA ASN A 192 16.61 -0.30 12.95
C ASN A 192 17.82 0.56 12.55
N VAL A 193 17.64 1.71 11.85
CA VAL A 193 18.75 2.64 11.59
C VAL A 193 19.28 3.20 12.91
N ALA A 194 18.41 3.64 13.82
CA ALA A 194 18.79 3.88 15.20
C ALA A 194 18.92 2.55 15.98
N LYS A 195 19.94 2.43 16.84
CA LYS A 195 20.14 1.21 17.65
C LYS A 195 19.21 1.13 18.85
N SER A 196 18.80 2.28 19.40
CA SER A 196 17.89 2.35 20.55
C SER A 196 17.31 3.75 20.69
N ILE A 197 16.28 3.84 21.52
CA ILE A 197 15.64 5.10 21.89
C ILE A 197 15.33 5.08 23.39
N ASP A 198 15.71 6.16 24.09
CA ASP A 198 15.31 6.42 25.46
C ASP A 198 14.16 7.43 25.47
N VAL A 199 13.12 7.14 26.24
CA VAL A 199 11.94 7.99 26.39
C VAL A 199 11.83 8.42 27.85
N SER A 200 11.70 9.74 28.09
CA SER A 200 11.47 10.25 29.45
C SER A 200 10.10 9.80 29.99
N ASP A 201 9.99 9.66 31.32
CA ASP A 201 8.76 9.20 31.99
C ASP A 201 7.54 10.07 31.67
N ASP A 202 7.75 11.36 31.41
CA ASP A 202 6.70 12.32 31.04
C ASP A 202 6.37 12.31 29.52
N GLY A 203 7.03 11.47 28.72
CA GLY A 203 6.80 11.34 27.29
C GLY A 203 7.17 12.57 26.47
N LYS A 204 8.10 13.42 26.95
CA LYS A 204 8.47 14.68 26.28
C LYS A 204 9.85 14.66 25.64
N VAL A 205 10.76 13.83 26.11
CA VAL A 205 12.15 13.77 25.65
C VAL A 205 12.42 12.39 25.06
N PHE A 206 12.93 12.38 23.82
CA PHE A 206 13.25 11.17 23.07
C PHE A 206 14.71 11.27 22.63
N THR A 207 15.58 10.44 23.23
CA THR A 207 17.00 10.39 22.89
C THR A 207 17.26 9.16 22.03
N LEU A 208 17.65 9.39 20.77
CA LEU A 208 18.00 8.34 19.82
C LEU A 208 19.50 8.11 19.86
N HIS A 209 19.88 6.84 19.99
CA HIS A 209 21.26 6.39 19.90
C HIS A 209 21.50 5.79 18.51
N LEU A 210 22.46 6.37 17.78
CA LEU A 210 22.85 5.93 16.46
C LEU A 210 23.90 4.82 16.57
N ARG A 211 24.16 4.13 15.45
CA ARG A 211 25.14 3.04 15.40
C ARG A 211 26.53 3.59 15.12
N GLU A 212 27.45 3.51 16.09
CA GLU A 212 28.83 3.92 15.91
C GLU A 212 29.53 3.06 14.85
N GLY A 213 30.22 3.71 13.91
CA GLY A 213 30.93 3.05 12.81
C GLY A 213 30.06 2.72 11.59
N MET A 214 28.74 2.98 11.62
CA MET A 214 27.87 2.84 10.44
C MET A 214 28.32 3.76 9.32
N ARG A 215 28.18 3.29 8.05
CA ARG A 215 28.61 4.03 6.86
C ARG A 215 27.53 4.09 5.81
N TRP A 216 27.54 5.16 5.05
CA TRP A 216 26.82 5.27 3.79
C TRP A 216 27.38 4.28 2.77
N SER A 217 26.61 4.00 1.70
CA SER A 217 26.99 3.04 0.64
C SER A 217 28.27 3.40 -0.12
N ASP A 218 28.71 4.66 -0.04
CA ASP A 218 30.00 5.14 -0.59
C ASP A 218 31.16 5.08 0.43
N GLY A 219 30.90 4.57 1.63
CA GLY A 219 31.88 4.39 2.69
C GLY A 219 32.09 5.60 3.61
N VAL A 220 31.42 6.71 3.40
CA VAL A 220 31.47 7.89 4.29
C VAL A 220 30.77 7.54 5.62
N PRO A 221 31.36 7.88 6.80
CA PRO A 221 30.72 7.63 8.08
C PRO A 221 29.35 8.33 8.21
N VAL A 222 28.40 7.62 8.82
CA VAL A 222 27.10 8.17 9.21
C VAL A 222 27.22 8.74 10.63
N THR A 223 26.81 9.98 10.82
CA THR A 223 26.86 10.66 12.13
C THR A 223 25.58 11.47 12.36
N ALA A 224 25.42 11.99 13.58
CA ALA A 224 24.33 12.88 13.95
C ALA A 224 24.26 14.16 13.08
N ASP A 225 25.36 14.54 12.39
CA ASP A 225 25.35 15.64 11.44
C ASP A 225 24.44 15.38 10.21
N ASP A 226 24.24 14.12 9.81
CA ASP A 226 23.32 13.73 8.75
C ASP A 226 21.86 13.90 9.16
N TRP A 227 21.56 13.71 10.45
CA TRP A 227 20.23 13.99 11.04
C TRP A 227 19.98 15.48 11.20
N LEU A 228 20.97 16.23 11.73
CA LEU A 228 20.87 17.67 11.89
C LEU A 228 20.69 18.37 10.53
N PHE A 229 21.50 18.01 9.53
CA PHE A 229 21.38 18.50 8.17
C PHE A 229 19.98 18.25 7.59
N TRP A 230 19.45 17.03 7.77
CA TRP A 230 18.10 16.76 7.29
C TRP A 230 17.06 17.65 8.00
N TYR A 231 17.16 17.78 9.32
CA TYR A 231 16.16 18.51 10.09
C TYR A 231 16.20 20.02 9.84
N GLU A 232 17.38 20.61 9.82
CA GLU A 232 17.56 22.06 9.68
C GLU A 232 17.50 22.50 8.22
N ASP A 233 18.30 21.87 7.36
CA ASP A 233 18.54 22.35 6.00
C ASP A 233 17.55 21.79 4.96
N MET A 234 16.98 20.62 5.20
CA MET A 234 16.00 20.02 4.28
C MET A 234 14.57 20.13 4.80
N TYR A 235 14.25 19.52 5.93
CA TYR A 235 12.91 19.54 6.50
C TYR A 235 12.48 20.92 7.01
N GLY A 236 13.42 21.67 7.58
CA GLY A 236 13.24 23.04 8.02
C GLY A 236 13.08 24.07 6.89
N ASN A 237 13.51 23.73 5.68
CA ASN A 237 13.46 24.64 4.51
C ASN A 237 12.04 24.73 3.94
N GLU A 238 11.44 25.93 3.95
CA GLU A 238 10.06 26.14 3.51
C GLU A 238 9.86 26.00 2.00
N GLU A 239 10.90 26.18 1.17
CA GLU A 239 10.81 25.92 -0.27
C GLU A 239 10.76 24.43 -0.57
N LEU A 240 11.44 23.59 0.24
CA LEU A 240 11.44 22.13 0.10
C LEU A 240 10.20 21.49 0.75
N VAL A 241 9.83 21.96 1.95
CA VAL A 241 8.75 21.39 2.77
C VAL A 241 7.82 22.50 3.26
N PRO A 242 6.99 23.06 2.36
CA PRO A 242 6.09 24.15 2.70
C PRO A 242 5.00 23.77 3.70
N ASN A 243 4.64 22.49 3.79
CA ASN A 243 3.62 21.99 4.70
C ASN A 243 4.13 20.72 5.42
N LYS A 244 4.24 20.81 6.73
CA LYS A 244 4.59 19.69 7.59
C LYS A 244 3.34 18.91 8.00
N SER A 245 3.45 17.60 8.16
CA SER A 245 2.31 16.79 8.61
C SER A 245 2.00 17.02 10.09
N ALA A 246 0.75 16.73 10.50
CA ALA A 246 0.32 16.85 11.89
C ALA A 246 1.16 16.00 12.86
N VAL A 247 1.69 14.87 12.38
CA VAL A 247 2.51 13.96 13.21
C VAL A 247 3.94 14.46 13.47
N SER A 248 4.38 15.56 12.85
CA SER A 248 5.71 16.13 13.07
C SER A 248 5.82 17.00 14.33
N GLY A 249 4.72 17.20 15.04
CA GLY A 249 4.65 17.95 16.29
C GLY A 249 3.50 17.48 17.16
N ILE A 250 3.31 18.13 18.27
CA ILE A 250 2.20 17.89 19.22
C ILE A 250 1.51 19.21 19.54
N ASN A 251 0.17 19.23 19.54
CA ASN A 251 -0.66 20.42 19.80
C ASN A 251 -0.27 21.64 18.91
N GLY A 252 0.06 21.39 17.63
CA GLY A 252 0.48 22.41 16.68
C GLY A 252 1.91 22.97 16.87
N LYS A 253 2.68 22.39 17.80
CA LYS A 253 4.06 22.81 18.09
C LYS A 253 5.05 21.74 17.64
N GLN A 254 6.02 22.15 16.83
CA GLN A 254 7.14 21.29 16.42
C GLN A 254 8.03 20.96 17.62
N GLY A 255 8.60 19.74 17.64
CA GLY A 255 9.63 19.38 18.61
C GLY A 255 10.93 20.15 18.35
N ASN A 256 11.68 20.41 19.39
CA ASN A 256 13.06 20.87 19.28
C ASN A 256 13.97 19.66 19.02
N PHE A 257 14.79 19.74 17.97
CA PHE A 257 15.76 18.71 17.62
C PHE A 257 17.17 19.20 17.88
N GLU A 258 18.01 18.38 18.50
CA GLU A 258 19.40 18.74 18.80
C GLU A 258 20.35 17.55 18.62
N LYS A 259 21.55 17.84 18.16
CA LYS A 259 22.70 16.93 18.20
C LYS A 259 23.32 17.01 19.59
N ILE A 260 23.42 15.88 20.29
CA ILE A 260 24.07 15.78 21.61
C ILE A 260 25.55 15.46 21.44
N ASP A 261 25.86 14.46 20.62
CA ASP A 261 27.19 14.06 20.19
C ASP A 261 27.14 13.42 18.79
N ASP A 262 28.24 12.83 18.32
CA ASP A 262 28.32 12.29 16.96
C ASP A 262 27.39 11.09 16.72
N TYR A 263 26.91 10.44 17.78
CA TYR A 263 26.04 9.27 17.69
C TYR A 263 24.78 9.37 18.55
N THR A 264 24.44 10.59 18.99
CA THR A 264 23.25 10.84 19.82
C THR A 264 22.52 12.08 19.36
N VAL A 265 21.24 11.93 19.07
CA VAL A 265 20.33 13.04 18.75
C VAL A 265 19.13 13.01 19.69
N ARG A 266 18.49 14.16 19.88
CA ARG A 266 17.39 14.30 20.84
C ARG A 266 16.25 15.13 20.26
N TRP A 267 15.04 14.64 20.46
CA TRP A 267 13.79 15.37 20.28
C TRP A 267 13.25 15.78 21.65
N THR A 268 12.84 17.04 21.79
CA THR A 268 12.19 17.57 22.99
C THR A 268 10.91 18.28 22.60
N PHE A 269 9.78 17.87 23.19
CA PHE A 269 8.45 18.45 22.96
C PHE A 269 8.00 19.23 24.20
N GLU A 270 7.22 20.29 24.01
CA GLU A 270 6.61 21.04 25.11
C GLU A 270 5.54 20.21 25.84
N ASP A 271 4.80 19.39 25.10
CA ASP A 271 3.73 18.54 25.58
C ASP A 271 4.09 17.06 25.44
N PRO A 272 3.52 16.15 26.25
CA PRO A 272 3.76 14.70 26.09
C PRO A 272 3.42 14.20 24.68
N TYR A 273 4.24 13.33 24.12
CA TYR A 273 4.05 12.73 22.80
C TYR A 273 4.24 11.20 22.85
N TYR A 274 3.41 10.50 23.61
CA TYR A 274 3.57 9.06 23.86
C TYR A 274 3.55 8.17 22.63
N PHE A 275 3.03 8.68 21.50
CA PHE A 275 3.00 7.93 20.23
C PHE A 275 4.25 8.13 19.38
N PHE A 276 5.22 8.93 19.78
CA PHE A 276 6.36 9.34 18.94
C PHE A 276 7.24 8.17 18.48
N THR A 277 7.43 7.11 19.27
CA THR A 277 8.16 5.90 18.84
C THR A 277 7.49 5.22 17.64
N SER A 278 6.16 5.14 17.63
CA SER A 278 5.40 4.62 16.48
C SER A 278 5.50 5.56 15.26
N VAL A 279 5.58 6.87 15.48
CA VAL A 279 5.85 7.85 14.41
C VAL A 279 7.20 7.58 13.74
N LEU A 280 8.24 7.23 14.51
CA LEU A 280 9.58 6.92 13.99
C LEU A 280 9.68 5.55 13.32
N ALA A 281 8.76 4.62 13.60
CA ALA A 281 8.66 3.32 12.93
C ALA A 281 7.76 3.36 11.70
N GLY A 282 6.75 4.23 11.70
CA GLY A 282 5.73 4.35 10.68
C GLY A 282 6.17 5.12 9.44
N ARG A 283 5.28 5.13 8.43
CA ARG A 283 5.45 5.89 7.20
C ARG A 283 5.08 7.36 7.39
N THR A 284 5.76 8.02 8.27
CA THR A 284 5.54 9.43 8.62
C THR A 284 6.65 10.32 8.05
N ASP A 285 6.54 11.63 8.21
CA ASP A 285 7.60 12.56 7.81
C ASP A 285 8.90 12.29 8.58
N LEU A 286 8.81 11.88 9.85
CA LEU A 286 9.94 11.67 10.72
C LEU A 286 10.43 10.22 10.76
N GLY A 287 9.60 9.24 10.44
CA GLY A 287 9.94 7.81 10.51
C GLY A 287 10.37 7.24 9.16
N GLY A 288 9.68 7.64 8.09
CA GLY A 288 9.93 7.12 6.75
C GLY A 288 11.36 7.37 6.29
N GLY A 289 12.14 6.33 6.12
CA GLY A 289 13.54 6.42 5.75
C GLY A 289 13.83 7.03 4.39
N GLN A 290 15.08 6.90 3.95
CA GLN A 290 15.58 7.48 2.70
C GLN A 290 14.78 7.05 1.46
N ALA A 291 14.28 5.83 1.45
CA ALA A 291 13.56 5.29 0.30
C ALA A 291 12.17 5.94 0.08
N ASP A 292 11.54 6.56 1.06
CA ASP A 292 10.27 7.30 0.89
C ASP A 292 10.47 8.72 0.32
N ARG A 293 11.68 9.09 0.00
CA ARG A 293 12.10 10.44 -0.36
C ARG A 293 11.89 10.86 -1.80
N GLY A 294 11.15 10.22 -2.58
CA GLY A 294 10.59 10.92 -3.73
C GLY A 294 9.75 12.15 -3.30
N VAL A 295 9.52 12.29 -1.97
CA VAL A 295 8.97 13.44 -1.28
C VAL A 295 10.06 13.96 -0.35
N VAL A 296 10.63 15.13 -0.61
CA VAL A 296 11.79 15.72 0.10
C VAL A 296 11.58 15.87 1.61
N GLY A 297 10.33 15.96 2.07
CA GLY A 297 9.96 16.16 3.47
C GLY A 297 9.90 14.89 4.33
N LYS A 298 10.40 13.73 3.84
CA LYS A 298 10.34 12.48 4.61
C LYS A 298 11.73 11.91 4.90
N GLY A 299 11.84 11.20 6.02
CA GLY A 299 13.06 10.59 6.53
C GLY A 299 13.75 11.48 7.56
N SER A 300 14.39 10.95 8.55
CA SER A 300 15.02 11.70 9.63
C SER A 300 16.51 11.95 9.42
N PHE A 301 17.09 11.57 8.29
CA PHE A 301 18.51 11.68 7.98
C PHE A 301 18.75 11.80 6.48
N ALA A 302 19.86 12.40 6.07
CA ALA A 302 20.25 12.53 4.67
C ALA A 302 21.77 12.62 4.53
N PRO A 303 22.39 12.11 3.44
CA PRO A 303 23.84 12.16 3.26
C PRO A 303 24.30 13.61 3.05
N LYS A 304 24.68 14.28 4.15
CA LYS A 304 25.11 15.68 4.17
C LYS A 304 26.24 15.94 3.19
N HIS A 305 27.25 15.06 3.18
CA HIS A 305 28.44 15.19 2.30
C HIS A 305 28.07 15.21 0.81
N TYR A 306 26.97 14.56 0.41
CA TYR A 306 26.53 14.52 -0.99
C TYR A 306 25.50 15.62 -1.31
N LEU A 307 24.49 15.86 -0.45
CA LEU A 307 23.36 16.71 -0.76
C LEU A 307 23.60 18.20 -0.47
N SER A 308 24.50 18.54 0.44
CA SER A 308 24.77 19.95 0.84
C SER A 308 25.19 20.86 -0.33
N GLN A 309 25.85 20.29 -1.36
CA GLN A 309 26.24 21.04 -2.55
C GLN A 309 25.09 21.53 -3.42
N TYR A 310 23.89 21.03 -3.22
CA TYR A 310 22.67 21.39 -3.96
C TYR A 310 21.73 22.32 -3.19
N ILE A 311 22.10 22.75 -1.99
CA ILE A 311 21.30 23.66 -1.15
C ILE A 311 21.89 25.07 -1.21
N PRO A 312 21.14 26.08 -1.66
CA PRO A 312 21.64 27.45 -1.85
C PRO A 312 22.21 28.08 -0.58
N ASP A 313 21.61 27.84 0.58
CA ASP A 313 22.05 28.41 1.86
C ASP A 313 23.39 27.84 2.34
N ILE A 314 23.77 26.64 1.86
CA ILE A 314 25.04 26.01 2.22
C ILE A 314 26.11 26.24 1.14
N ALA A 315 25.79 25.91 -0.12
CA ALA A 315 26.78 25.95 -1.22
C ALA A 315 26.90 27.32 -1.88
N GLY A 316 25.97 28.24 -1.57
CA GLY A 316 25.85 29.55 -2.20
C GLY A 316 24.96 29.50 -3.45
N LYS A 317 24.07 30.50 -3.53
CA LYS A 317 23.05 30.58 -4.59
C LYS A 317 23.65 30.49 -6.01
N ASP A 318 24.68 31.28 -6.30
CA ASP A 318 25.28 31.33 -7.64
C ASP A 318 25.87 29.95 -8.08
N ALA A 319 26.43 29.20 -7.12
CA ALA A 319 26.98 27.87 -7.40
C ALA A 319 25.85 26.87 -7.71
N VAL A 320 24.77 26.91 -6.93
CA VAL A 320 23.60 26.04 -7.15
C VAL A 320 22.86 26.41 -8.42
N ASP A 321 22.64 27.70 -8.70
CA ASP A 321 22.00 28.17 -9.94
C ASP A 321 22.77 27.71 -11.19
N LYS A 322 24.11 27.68 -11.08
CA LYS A 322 24.94 27.13 -12.16
C LYS A 322 24.69 25.65 -12.38
N ILE A 323 24.64 24.83 -11.32
CA ILE A 323 24.36 23.39 -11.43
C ILE A 323 22.96 23.18 -12.00
N VAL A 324 21.97 23.93 -11.54
CA VAL A 324 20.58 23.90 -12.05
C VAL A 324 20.55 24.13 -13.56
N ALA A 325 21.30 25.18 -14.04
CA ALA A 325 21.36 25.51 -15.45
C ALA A 325 22.13 24.44 -16.27
N ASP A 326 23.27 23.98 -15.75
CA ASP A 326 24.13 23.00 -16.43
C ASP A 326 23.42 21.63 -16.59
N GLU A 327 22.62 21.23 -15.59
CA GLU A 327 21.87 19.96 -15.60
C GLU A 327 20.43 20.10 -16.19
N GLY A 328 20.00 21.32 -16.52
CA GLY A 328 18.74 21.59 -17.24
C GLY A 328 17.48 21.53 -16.37
N TYR A 329 17.60 21.79 -15.08
CA TYR A 329 16.44 21.89 -14.18
C TYR A 329 15.86 23.32 -14.16
N ASP A 330 14.55 23.43 -13.86
CA ASP A 330 13.88 24.73 -13.75
C ASP A 330 14.21 25.44 -12.43
N THR A 331 14.42 24.67 -11.35
CA THR A 331 14.67 25.17 -10.00
C THR A 331 15.62 24.26 -9.23
N TRP A 332 16.29 24.80 -8.21
CA TRP A 332 17.09 23.99 -7.29
C TRP A 332 16.26 22.97 -6.51
N VAL A 333 14.97 23.26 -6.25
CA VAL A 333 14.04 22.32 -5.60
C VAL A 333 13.82 21.08 -6.48
N ASN A 334 13.70 21.27 -7.81
CA ASN A 334 13.55 20.14 -8.74
C ASN A 334 14.86 19.34 -8.86
N LEU A 335 16.00 20.04 -8.86
CA LEU A 335 17.33 19.41 -8.84
C LEU A 335 17.51 18.54 -7.60
N ILE A 336 17.31 19.06 -6.38
CA ILE A 336 17.53 18.30 -5.15
C ILE A 336 16.53 17.15 -5.00
N LYS A 337 15.29 17.30 -5.49
CA LYS A 337 14.32 16.18 -5.54
C LYS A 337 14.85 15.01 -6.36
N PHE A 338 15.49 15.27 -7.49
CA PHE A 338 16.13 14.24 -8.29
C PHE A 338 17.37 13.68 -7.59
N LYS A 339 18.26 14.55 -7.11
CA LYS A 339 19.51 14.15 -6.44
C LYS A 339 19.27 13.29 -5.18
N ASN A 340 18.14 13.49 -4.50
CA ASN A 340 17.71 12.73 -3.32
C ASN A 340 16.78 11.56 -3.65
N ASP A 341 16.59 11.21 -4.93
CA ASP A 341 15.72 10.10 -5.34
C ASP A 341 16.53 8.82 -5.59
N TRP A 342 16.53 7.92 -4.63
CA TRP A 342 17.27 6.66 -4.66
C TRP A 342 16.90 5.74 -5.85
N ALA A 343 15.69 5.86 -6.41
CA ALA A 343 15.25 5.05 -7.55
C ALA A 343 15.71 5.63 -8.91
N LEU A 344 15.99 6.92 -8.95
CA LEU A 344 16.39 7.64 -10.17
C LEU A 344 17.86 8.01 -10.20
N ASN A 345 18.48 8.20 -9.03
CA ASN A 345 19.87 8.66 -8.93
C ASN A 345 20.79 7.58 -8.35
N PRO A 346 21.56 6.85 -9.17
CA PRO A 346 22.53 5.86 -8.69
C PRO A 346 23.69 6.43 -7.88
N GLU A 347 23.96 7.75 -7.97
CA GLU A 347 25.04 8.40 -7.24
C GLU A 347 24.67 8.74 -5.78
N LEU A 348 23.38 8.64 -5.41
CA LEU A 348 22.92 8.96 -4.05
C LEU A 348 23.40 7.91 -3.05
N PRO A 349 24.20 8.29 -2.04
CA PRO A 349 24.56 7.39 -0.95
C PRO A 349 23.33 6.97 -0.13
N VAL A 350 23.23 5.66 0.17
CA VAL A 350 22.08 5.05 0.82
C VAL A 350 22.50 4.16 2.00
N LEU A 351 21.54 3.87 2.90
CA LEU A 351 21.71 2.91 4.03
C LEU A 351 20.99 1.59 3.78
N THR A 352 20.42 1.42 2.58
CA THR A 352 19.62 0.25 2.21
C THR A 352 20.48 -0.96 1.87
N PRO A 353 19.96 -2.21 2.01
CA PRO A 353 20.73 -3.42 1.74
C PRO A 353 21.16 -3.57 0.27
N TRP A 354 20.46 -2.95 -0.65
CA TRP A 354 20.81 -2.88 -2.07
C TRP A 354 20.79 -1.43 -2.55
N VAL A 355 21.67 -1.10 -3.49
CA VAL A 355 21.87 0.22 -4.09
C VAL A 355 21.39 0.19 -5.55
N THR A 356 20.64 1.18 -6.00
CA THR A 356 20.26 1.33 -7.41
C THR A 356 21.49 1.58 -8.26
N VAL A 357 21.76 0.72 -9.25
CA VAL A 357 22.85 0.89 -10.24
C VAL A 357 22.30 1.16 -11.64
N GLN A 358 21.12 0.65 -11.96
CA GLN A 358 20.38 1.02 -13.15
C GLN A 358 19.01 1.55 -12.73
N PRO A 359 18.69 2.82 -13.00
CA PRO A 359 17.51 3.47 -12.42
C PRO A 359 16.18 3.00 -13.03
N ILE A 360 15.10 3.25 -12.31
CA ILE A 360 13.74 2.78 -12.60
C ILE A 360 13.14 3.28 -13.93
N ASN A 361 13.68 4.33 -14.53
CA ASN A 361 13.27 4.85 -15.83
C ASN A 361 13.80 4.04 -17.04
N ASN A 362 14.43 2.88 -16.78
CA ASN A 362 14.83 1.90 -17.79
C ASN A 362 13.83 0.73 -17.84
N SER A 363 13.97 -0.14 -18.86
CA SER A 363 13.18 -1.38 -18.97
C SER A 363 13.50 -2.39 -17.86
N GLU A 364 14.68 -2.30 -17.27
CA GLU A 364 15.10 -3.03 -16.07
C GLU A 364 15.58 -2.01 -15.04
N TRP A 365 15.12 -2.18 -13.82
CA TRP A 365 15.62 -1.48 -12.65
C TRP A 365 16.47 -2.46 -11.85
N ILE A 366 17.78 -2.15 -11.73
CA ILE A 366 18.76 -3.05 -11.13
C ILE A 366 19.30 -2.45 -9.84
N LEU A 367 19.23 -3.25 -8.78
CA LEU A 367 19.88 -2.93 -7.51
C LEU A 367 20.94 -3.98 -7.21
N GLU A 368 22.08 -3.55 -6.65
CA GLU A 368 23.21 -4.40 -6.27
C GLU A 368 23.46 -4.33 -4.76
N ARG A 369 24.04 -5.39 -4.20
CA ARG A 369 24.43 -5.48 -2.80
C ARG A 369 25.18 -4.23 -2.35
N ASN A 370 24.76 -3.64 -1.23
CA ASN A 370 25.49 -2.59 -0.55
C ASN A 370 26.64 -3.18 0.27
N ALA A 371 27.90 -2.89 -0.12
CA ALA A 371 29.09 -3.38 0.58
C ALA A 371 29.23 -2.84 2.01
N TYR A 372 28.53 -1.76 2.34
CA TYR A 372 28.55 -1.10 3.65
C TYR A 372 27.23 -1.28 4.44
N TYR A 373 26.39 -2.24 4.04
CA TYR A 373 25.15 -2.50 4.79
C TYR A 373 25.47 -2.97 6.22
N TYR A 374 24.83 -2.37 7.21
CA TYR A 374 25.13 -2.50 8.63
C TYR A 374 24.50 -3.71 9.33
N GLY A 375 23.63 -4.47 8.62
CA GLY A 375 22.95 -5.65 9.15
C GLY A 375 23.73 -6.93 8.97
N VAL A 376 23.70 -7.79 9.99
CA VAL A 376 24.31 -9.13 10.00
C VAL A 376 23.31 -10.17 10.51
N ASP A 377 23.57 -11.46 10.23
CA ASP A 377 22.87 -12.58 10.84
C ASP A 377 23.48 -12.95 12.22
N LEU A 378 22.95 -14.01 12.86
CA LEU A 378 23.41 -14.49 14.15
C LEU A 378 24.87 -15.01 14.15
N GLU A 379 25.40 -15.41 13.01
CA GLU A 379 26.80 -15.85 12.87
C GLU A 379 27.73 -14.74 12.42
N GLY A 380 27.20 -13.52 12.21
CA GLY A 380 27.97 -12.33 11.80
C GLY A 380 28.18 -12.20 10.29
N ASN A 381 27.45 -12.97 9.46
CA ASN A 381 27.55 -12.80 8.02
C ASN A 381 26.81 -11.51 7.61
N GLN A 382 27.52 -10.63 6.89
CA GLN A 382 26.99 -9.35 6.42
C GLN A 382 25.85 -9.58 5.42
N LEU A 383 24.67 -9.02 5.66
CA LEU A 383 23.54 -9.05 4.76
C LEU A 383 23.67 -7.99 3.65
N PRO A 384 22.96 -8.13 2.53
CA PRO A 384 22.06 -9.21 2.13
C PRO A 384 22.80 -10.44 1.59
N TYR A 385 22.18 -11.61 1.59
CA TYR A 385 22.78 -12.80 0.97
C TYR A 385 22.71 -12.75 -0.57
N ILE A 386 21.61 -12.22 -1.14
CA ILE A 386 21.42 -12.12 -2.59
C ILE A 386 22.23 -10.94 -3.15
N ASP A 387 22.95 -11.18 -4.29
CA ASP A 387 23.82 -10.18 -4.89
C ASP A 387 23.07 -9.03 -5.55
N LYS A 388 22.00 -9.35 -6.31
CA LYS A 388 21.25 -8.39 -7.13
C LYS A 388 19.74 -8.57 -7.01
N VAL A 389 19.03 -7.46 -7.12
CA VAL A 389 17.58 -7.44 -7.36
C VAL A 389 17.33 -6.83 -8.74
N VAL A 390 16.64 -7.56 -9.60
CA VAL A 390 16.32 -7.13 -10.96
C VAL A 390 14.82 -7.04 -11.11
N LEU A 391 14.32 -5.83 -11.30
CA LEU A 391 12.91 -5.58 -11.59
C LEU A 391 12.75 -5.32 -13.09
N THR A 392 12.00 -6.17 -13.78
CA THR A 392 11.72 -6.05 -15.21
C THR A 392 10.37 -5.34 -15.42
N MET A 393 10.36 -4.33 -16.30
CA MET A 393 9.15 -3.57 -16.59
C MET A 393 8.11 -4.42 -17.32
N ALA A 394 6.86 -4.31 -16.85
CA ALA A 394 5.66 -4.81 -17.50
C ALA A 394 4.63 -3.66 -17.51
N GLU A 395 4.46 -3.03 -18.66
CA GLU A 395 3.55 -1.88 -18.81
C GLU A 395 2.08 -2.26 -18.62
N ASP A 396 1.76 -3.54 -18.83
CA ASP A 396 0.42 -4.12 -18.72
C ASP A 396 0.38 -5.11 -17.55
N LEU A 397 -0.62 -4.95 -16.67
CA LEU A 397 -0.82 -5.85 -15.52
C LEU A 397 -1.12 -7.29 -15.95
N GLU A 398 -1.77 -7.51 -17.08
CA GLU A 398 -1.99 -8.86 -17.62
C GLU A 398 -0.66 -9.54 -17.95
N VAL A 399 0.26 -8.83 -18.58
CA VAL A 399 1.62 -9.33 -18.86
C VAL A 399 2.35 -9.65 -17.57
N MET A 400 2.23 -8.80 -16.54
CA MET A 400 2.86 -9.07 -15.24
C MET A 400 2.31 -10.35 -14.61
N ASN A 401 0.99 -10.52 -14.61
CA ASN A 401 0.36 -11.71 -14.05
C ASN A 401 0.71 -12.99 -14.84
N LEU A 402 0.77 -12.91 -16.18
CA LEU A 402 1.19 -14.03 -17.02
C LEU A 402 2.65 -14.44 -16.77
N ARG A 403 3.56 -13.48 -16.59
CA ARG A 403 4.97 -13.77 -16.22
C ARG A 403 5.06 -14.42 -14.82
N ALA A 404 4.25 -13.96 -13.86
CA ALA A 404 4.18 -14.58 -12.54
C ALA A 404 3.66 -16.04 -12.63
N ILE A 405 2.60 -16.29 -13.42
CA ILE A 405 2.08 -17.64 -13.71
C ILE A 405 3.13 -18.54 -14.38
N ALA A 406 3.93 -17.95 -15.28
CA ALA A 406 5.03 -18.68 -15.93
C ALA A 406 6.22 -18.95 -15.00
N GLY A 407 6.26 -18.37 -13.79
CA GLY A 407 7.35 -18.52 -12.82
C GLY A 407 8.59 -17.69 -13.19
N GLU A 408 8.44 -16.58 -13.90
CA GLU A 408 9.56 -15.69 -14.23
C GLU A 408 10.03 -14.83 -13.05
N TYR A 409 9.19 -14.67 -12.02
CA TYR A 409 9.51 -13.94 -10.79
C TYR A 409 9.85 -14.88 -9.65
N ASP A 410 10.78 -14.45 -8.82
CA ASP A 410 11.29 -15.28 -7.71
C ASP A 410 10.49 -15.06 -6.41
N TRP A 411 10.10 -13.82 -6.12
CA TRP A 411 9.12 -13.44 -5.12
C TRP A 411 8.38 -12.20 -5.61
N GLN A 412 7.10 -12.36 -5.94
CA GLN A 412 6.23 -11.27 -6.37
C GLN A 412 4.91 -11.30 -5.59
N ALA A 413 4.50 -10.17 -5.04
CA ALA A 413 3.18 -9.95 -4.46
C ALA A 413 2.48 -8.76 -5.11
N ARG A 414 3.20 -7.66 -5.31
CA ARG A 414 2.64 -6.43 -5.85
C ARG A 414 2.14 -6.63 -7.29
N HIS A 415 0.91 -6.16 -7.55
CA HIS A 415 0.19 -6.26 -8.82
C HIS A 415 -0.25 -7.67 -9.24
N LEU A 416 -0.22 -8.63 -8.34
CA LEU A 416 -0.85 -9.94 -8.58
C LEU A 416 -2.34 -9.85 -8.28
N ASN A 417 -3.16 -10.26 -9.25
CA ASN A 417 -4.60 -10.14 -9.18
C ASN A 417 -5.24 -11.39 -8.58
N MET A 418 -6.13 -11.20 -7.61
CA MET A 418 -6.88 -12.26 -6.95
C MET A 418 -7.69 -13.11 -7.95
N ALA A 419 -8.25 -12.52 -9.00
CA ALA A 419 -8.99 -13.23 -10.04
C ALA A 419 -8.13 -14.25 -10.82
N LYS A 420 -6.79 -14.13 -10.77
CA LYS A 420 -5.85 -15.06 -11.43
C LYS A 420 -5.42 -16.22 -10.53
N VAL A 421 -5.85 -16.27 -9.29
CA VAL A 421 -5.48 -17.32 -8.31
C VAL A 421 -5.66 -18.74 -8.85
N PRO A 422 -6.75 -19.11 -9.54
CA PRO A 422 -6.87 -20.44 -10.12
C PRO A 422 -5.73 -20.78 -11.08
N LEU A 423 -5.26 -19.82 -11.89
CA LEU A 423 -4.15 -20.01 -12.82
C LEU A 423 -2.79 -20.13 -12.09
N TYR A 424 -2.59 -19.37 -10.99
CA TYR A 424 -1.40 -19.53 -10.16
C TYR A 424 -1.35 -20.94 -9.55
N ILE A 425 -2.48 -21.43 -9.02
CA ILE A 425 -2.57 -22.79 -8.44
C ILE A 425 -2.23 -23.87 -9.47
N GLU A 426 -2.80 -23.78 -10.68
CA GLU A 426 -2.60 -24.75 -11.76
C GLU A 426 -1.14 -24.82 -12.24
N ASN A 427 -0.42 -23.69 -12.19
CA ASN A 427 0.91 -23.60 -12.77
C ASN A 427 2.06 -23.66 -11.74
N GLN A 428 1.81 -23.90 -10.45
CA GLN A 428 2.82 -23.94 -9.40
C GLN A 428 3.97 -24.89 -9.71
N GLU A 429 3.66 -26.11 -10.12
CA GLU A 429 4.69 -27.14 -10.43
C GLU A 429 5.55 -26.72 -11.62
N LYS A 430 4.92 -26.30 -12.72
CA LYS A 430 5.61 -25.87 -13.94
C LYS A 430 6.45 -24.61 -13.73
N GLY A 431 5.94 -23.67 -12.94
CA GLY A 431 6.60 -22.41 -12.61
C GLY A 431 7.62 -22.51 -11.48
N GLU A 432 7.76 -23.71 -10.86
CA GLU A 432 8.66 -23.95 -9.71
C GLU A 432 8.44 -22.98 -8.56
N TYR A 433 7.17 -22.60 -8.26
CA TYR A 433 6.82 -21.70 -7.16
C TYR A 433 5.73 -22.27 -6.27
N LYS A 434 5.58 -21.67 -5.08
CA LYS A 434 4.42 -21.82 -4.20
C LYS A 434 3.61 -20.53 -4.18
N LEU A 435 2.29 -20.69 -4.05
CA LEU A 435 1.36 -19.61 -3.78
C LEU A 435 1.19 -19.45 -2.27
N TYR A 436 1.16 -18.21 -1.79
CA TYR A 436 0.91 -17.83 -0.41
C TYR A 436 -0.12 -16.73 -0.34
N PHE A 437 -0.89 -16.69 0.75
CA PHE A 437 -1.84 -15.64 1.03
C PHE A 437 -1.50 -14.92 2.33
N ASP A 438 -1.21 -13.63 2.21
CA ASP A 438 -0.94 -12.72 3.31
C ASP A 438 -2.19 -11.87 3.55
N THR A 439 -2.98 -12.21 4.58
CA THR A 439 -4.21 -11.48 4.91
C THR A 439 -3.90 -10.16 5.65
N GLN A 440 -4.83 -9.22 5.58
CA GLN A 440 -4.79 -7.96 6.31
C GLN A 440 -5.75 -7.97 7.50
N ASP A 441 -5.54 -7.06 8.46
CA ASP A 441 -6.48 -6.77 9.54
C ASP A 441 -7.39 -5.58 9.21
N ALA A 442 -7.17 -4.90 8.09
CA ALA A 442 -8.05 -3.85 7.60
C ALA A 442 -9.44 -4.40 7.26
N GLY A 443 -10.47 -3.68 7.68
CA GLY A 443 -11.86 -4.08 7.46
C GLY A 443 -12.32 -4.03 6.01
N ALA A 444 -11.65 -3.26 5.16
CA ALA A 444 -11.99 -3.13 3.76
C ALA A 444 -10.73 -3.15 2.89
N ASP A 445 -10.54 -4.18 2.07
CA ASP A 445 -9.53 -4.15 1.00
C ASP A 445 -9.95 -3.17 -0.10
N ALA A 446 -11.27 -3.09 -0.37
CA ALA A 446 -11.89 -2.08 -1.19
C ALA A 446 -13.10 -1.45 -0.49
N GLN A 447 -13.24 -0.15 -0.62
CA GLN A 447 -14.35 0.61 -0.09
C GLN A 447 -14.88 1.65 -1.09
N TRP A 448 -16.16 1.94 -0.96
CA TRP A 448 -16.85 2.98 -1.71
C TRP A 448 -16.82 4.27 -0.88
N LYS A 449 -15.90 5.20 -1.22
CA LYS A 449 -15.67 6.46 -0.52
C LYS A 449 -16.61 7.53 -1.01
N VAL A 450 -17.19 8.28 -0.09
CA VAL A 450 -18.15 9.35 -0.37
C VAL A 450 -17.45 10.70 -0.24
N ASN A 451 -17.45 11.51 -1.29
CA ASN A 451 -16.90 12.87 -1.26
C ASN A 451 -17.88 13.84 -0.59
N MET A 452 -17.68 14.09 0.68
CA MET A 452 -18.52 15.03 1.45
C MET A 452 -18.24 16.50 1.13
N ALA A 453 -17.15 16.80 0.40
CA ALA A 453 -16.81 18.15 -0.06
C ALA A 453 -17.30 18.44 -1.49
N TYR A 454 -18.02 17.51 -2.13
CA TYR A 454 -18.53 17.68 -3.49
C TYR A 454 -19.45 18.90 -3.62
N LYS A 455 -19.21 19.73 -4.63
CA LYS A 455 -19.92 21.01 -4.86
C LYS A 455 -20.21 21.34 -6.31
N GLN A 456 -19.92 20.43 -7.24
CA GLN A 456 -20.22 20.64 -8.67
C GLN A 456 -21.73 20.67 -8.91
N ASP A 457 -22.50 19.94 -8.09
CA ASP A 457 -23.96 20.02 -7.98
C ASP A 457 -24.31 20.06 -6.47
N MET A 458 -24.89 21.17 -6.03
CA MET A 458 -25.18 21.42 -4.62
C MET A 458 -26.23 20.44 -4.05
N TYR A 459 -27.24 20.10 -4.84
CA TYR A 459 -28.24 19.14 -4.42
C TYR A 459 -27.65 17.73 -4.18
N ILE A 460 -26.82 17.29 -5.12
CA ILE A 460 -26.08 16.02 -4.95
C ILE A 460 -25.14 16.12 -3.74
N GLY A 461 -24.39 17.23 -3.62
CA GLY A 461 -23.53 17.45 -2.47
C GLY A 461 -24.24 17.40 -1.12
N ASP A 462 -25.48 17.90 -1.02
CA ASP A 462 -26.30 17.82 0.17
C ASP A 462 -26.71 16.36 0.46
N LEU A 463 -27.10 15.60 -0.56
CA LEU A 463 -27.37 14.16 -0.42
C LEU A 463 -26.13 13.38 0.07
N LEU A 464 -24.94 13.65 -0.50
CA LEU A 464 -23.71 12.98 -0.08
C LEU A 464 -23.35 13.26 1.39
N ARG A 465 -23.68 14.47 1.89
CA ARG A 465 -23.50 14.85 3.31
C ARG A 465 -24.57 14.28 4.23
N ASP A 466 -25.72 13.85 3.71
CA ASP A 466 -26.78 13.24 4.51
C ASP A 466 -26.41 11.79 4.91
N LYS A 467 -26.36 11.53 6.22
CA LYS A 467 -26.01 10.22 6.77
C LYS A 467 -27.03 9.15 6.34
N SER A 468 -28.31 9.48 6.29
CA SER A 468 -29.37 8.54 5.91
C SER A 468 -29.21 8.11 4.45
N PHE A 469 -28.82 9.03 3.58
CA PHE A 469 -28.52 8.72 2.17
C PHE A 469 -27.36 7.71 2.08
N ARG A 470 -26.27 7.91 2.83
CA ARG A 470 -25.15 6.98 2.85
C ARG A 470 -25.53 5.60 3.41
N HIS A 471 -26.38 5.56 4.45
CA HIS A 471 -26.91 4.29 5.00
C HIS A 471 -27.77 3.54 3.96
N ALA A 472 -28.61 4.26 3.20
CA ALA A 472 -29.37 3.67 2.12
C ALA A 472 -28.48 3.10 1.02
N LEU A 473 -27.43 3.83 0.61
CA LEU A 473 -26.42 3.31 -0.33
C LEU A 473 -25.74 2.05 0.21
N GLY A 474 -25.38 2.03 1.50
CA GLY A 474 -24.76 0.88 2.17
C GLY A 474 -25.63 -0.38 2.17
N ALA A 475 -26.97 -0.22 2.20
CA ALA A 475 -27.95 -1.32 2.16
C ALA A 475 -28.35 -1.73 0.73
N SER A 476 -27.91 -1.01 -0.32
CA SER A 476 -28.43 -1.14 -1.69
C SER A 476 -27.71 -2.18 -2.54
N PHE A 477 -26.61 -2.80 -2.10
CA PHE A 477 -25.84 -3.73 -2.95
C PHE A 477 -25.42 -5.01 -2.21
N LYS A 478 -25.30 -6.10 -2.97
CA LYS A 478 -24.97 -7.45 -2.47
C LYS A 478 -23.46 -7.63 -2.35
N ARG A 479 -22.93 -7.43 -1.14
CA ARG A 479 -21.50 -7.62 -0.84
C ARG A 479 -21.03 -9.05 -1.05
N GLU A 480 -21.88 -10.03 -0.75
CA GLU A 480 -21.59 -11.45 -0.94
C GLU A 480 -21.30 -11.76 -2.41
N GLN A 481 -22.08 -11.19 -3.33
CA GLN A 481 -21.86 -11.37 -4.77
C GLN A 481 -20.55 -10.72 -5.23
N LEU A 482 -20.24 -9.51 -4.75
CA LEU A 482 -18.93 -8.89 -5.02
C LEU A 482 -17.80 -9.75 -4.45
N ASN A 483 -17.96 -10.28 -3.23
CA ASN A 483 -16.96 -11.13 -2.59
C ASN A 483 -16.70 -12.41 -3.41
N GLU A 484 -17.72 -13.06 -3.91
CA GLU A 484 -17.57 -14.25 -4.78
C GLU A 484 -16.80 -13.91 -6.07
N VAL A 485 -17.13 -12.79 -6.71
CA VAL A 485 -16.55 -12.42 -8.02
C VAL A 485 -15.12 -11.90 -7.89
N PHE A 486 -14.85 -11.00 -6.94
CA PHE A 486 -13.59 -10.26 -6.88
C PHE A 486 -12.63 -10.77 -5.79
N TRP A 487 -13.12 -11.50 -4.78
CA TRP A 487 -12.33 -12.08 -3.71
C TRP A 487 -12.34 -13.61 -3.69
N LEU A 488 -13.02 -14.26 -4.65
CA LEU A 488 -13.20 -15.72 -4.69
C LEU A 488 -13.79 -16.29 -3.38
N GLY A 489 -14.65 -15.51 -2.72
CA GLY A 489 -15.26 -15.86 -1.45
C GLY A 489 -14.34 -15.77 -0.22
N LEU A 490 -13.09 -15.30 -0.37
CA LEU A 490 -12.10 -15.24 0.73
C LEU A 490 -12.19 -13.96 1.57
N GLY A 491 -12.85 -12.93 1.08
CA GLY A 491 -13.07 -11.70 1.83
C GLY A 491 -14.15 -11.88 2.90
N VAL A 492 -14.13 -11.04 3.90
CA VAL A 492 -15.22 -10.88 4.87
C VAL A 492 -16.06 -9.68 4.42
N PRO A 493 -17.27 -9.89 3.86
CA PRO A 493 -18.17 -8.80 3.47
C PRO A 493 -18.59 -7.96 4.67
N GLY A 494 -18.75 -6.64 4.47
CA GLY A 494 -19.26 -5.80 5.55
C GLY A 494 -18.77 -4.36 5.53
N SER A 495 -18.84 -3.72 6.71
CA SER A 495 -18.37 -2.35 6.93
C SER A 495 -16.84 -2.26 6.85
N SER A 496 -16.31 -1.03 7.00
CA SER A 496 -14.86 -0.80 7.06
C SER A 496 -14.24 -1.10 8.43
N ALA A 497 -14.98 -1.66 9.39
CA ALA A 497 -14.45 -2.00 10.71
C ALA A 497 -13.24 -2.93 10.61
N PRO A 498 -12.13 -2.63 11.29
CA PRO A 498 -10.95 -3.51 11.29
C PRO A 498 -11.26 -4.86 11.95
N ALA A 499 -10.39 -5.85 11.71
CA ALA A 499 -10.50 -7.16 12.31
C ALA A 499 -10.59 -7.07 13.85
N PRO A 500 -11.30 -7.99 14.52
CA PRO A 500 -11.45 -7.96 15.98
C PRO A 500 -10.13 -8.03 16.76
N ALA A 501 -9.08 -8.59 16.13
CA ALA A 501 -7.73 -8.66 16.72
C ALA A 501 -7.00 -7.31 16.73
N ASN A 502 -7.41 -6.35 15.91
CA ASN A 502 -6.78 -5.03 15.88
C ASN A 502 -7.04 -4.24 17.18
N LEU A 503 -6.04 -3.56 17.71
CA LEU A 503 -6.10 -2.78 18.94
C LEU A 503 -7.25 -1.75 18.96
N TYR A 504 -7.52 -1.15 17.81
CA TYR A 504 -8.52 -0.10 17.65
C TYR A 504 -9.88 -0.63 17.19
N SER A 505 -10.06 -1.94 17.11
CA SER A 505 -11.35 -2.52 16.75
C SER A 505 -12.43 -2.09 17.76
N PRO A 506 -13.58 -1.54 17.29
CA PRO A 506 -14.61 -1.01 18.18
C PRO A 506 -15.36 -2.09 18.97
N GLY A 507 -15.23 -3.37 18.58
CA GLY A 507 -15.90 -4.45 19.29
C GLY A 507 -16.15 -5.70 18.45
N PRO A 508 -17.15 -6.52 18.84
CA PRO A 508 -17.41 -7.78 18.18
C PRO A 508 -17.70 -7.63 16.68
N GLU A 509 -17.12 -8.50 15.87
CA GLU A 509 -17.30 -8.48 14.42
C GLU A 509 -18.76 -8.55 13.99
N SER A 510 -19.58 -9.35 14.69
CA SER A 510 -21.01 -9.50 14.40
C SER A 510 -21.82 -8.22 14.53
N GLU A 511 -21.35 -7.25 15.32
CA GLU A 511 -22.00 -5.97 15.50
C GLU A 511 -21.49 -4.92 14.52
N TRP A 512 -20.17 -4.70 14.52
CA TRP A 512 -19.56 -3.60 13.78
C TRP A 512 -19.38 -3.92 12.30
N ARG A 513 -19.10 -5.17 11.97
CA ARG A 513 -18.93 -5.62 10.59
C ARG A 513 -20.21 -5.57 9.78
N THR A 514 -21.36 -5.83 10.44
CA THR A 514 -22.68 -5.83 9.79
C THR A 514 -23.40 -4.49 9.87
N LYS A 515 -22.90 -3.55 10.67
CA LYS A 515 -23.56 -2.25 10.90
C LYS A 515 -23.66 -1.45 9.59
N HIS A 516 -24.89 -1.08 9.20
CA HIS A 516 -25.23 -0.38 7.97
C HIS A 516 -24.71 -1.05 6.66
N SER A 517 -24.34 -2.33 6.71
CA SER A 517 -23.71 -3.03 5.58
C SER A 517 -24.44 -4.29 5.13
N VAL A 518 -25.55 -4.62 5.77
CA VAL A 518 -26.43 -5.73 5.37
C VAL A 518 -27.24 -5.30 4.15
N PHE A 519 -27.28 -6.15 3.11
CA PHE A 519 -28.12 -5.91 1.94
C PHE A 519 -29.61 -5.95 2.34
N ASP A 520 -30.30 -4.82 2.24
CA ASP A 520 -31.70 -4.63 2.57
C ASP A 520 -32.30 -3.55 1.65
N PRO A 521 -32.69 -3.93 0.43
CA PRO A 521 -33.21 -2.97 -0.54
C PRO A 521 -34.55 -2.35 -0.13
N ASP A 522 -35.37 -3.03 0.68
CA ASP A 522 -36.63 -2.47 1.18
C ASP A 522 -36.38 -1.32 2.14
N LYS A 523 -35.46 -1.51 3.09
CA LYS A 523 -34.99 -0.45 3.98
C LYS A 523 -34.36 0.70 3.20
N ALA A 524 -33.51 0.41 2.21
CA ALA A 524 -32.88 1.44 1.38
C ALA A 524 -33.92 2.27 0.62
N ASN A 525 -34.89 1.62 0.00
CA ASN A 525 -35.98 2.29 -0.71
C ASN A 525 -36.80 3.19 0.22
N ALA A 526 -37.14 2.72 1.43
CA ALA A 526 -37.86 3.52 2.41
C ALA A 526 -37.10 4.79 2.77
N ILE A 527 -35.79 4.69 3.05
CA ILE A 527 -34.94 5.85 3.35
C ILE A 527 -34.86 6.83 2.17
N PHE A 528 -34.69 6.34 0.94
CA PHE A 528 -34.70 7.22 -0.25
C PHE A 528 -36.03 7.93 -0.43
N ASP A 529 -37.15 7.26 -0.13
CA ASP A 529 -38.49 7.87 -0.19
C ASP A 529 -38.65 8.96 0.87
N GLU A 530 -38.18 8.74 2.11
CA GLU A 530 -38.14 9.74 3.20
C GLU A 530 -37.29 10.96 2.85
N LEU A 531 -36.22 10.78 2.06
CA LEU A 531 -35.37 11.88 1.55
C LEU A 531 -36.01 12.63 0.38
N GLY A 532 -37.26 12.32 0.00
CA GLY A 532 -37.97 12.96 -1.12
C GLY A 532 -37.59 12.47 -2.49
N LEU A 533 -36.96 11.30 -2.59
CA LEU A 533 -36.61 10.62 -3.83
C LEU A 533 -37.64 9.54 -4.21
N ASP A 534 -38.90 9.70 -3.77
CA ASP A 534 -40.02 8.75 -3.93
C ASP A 534 -40.54 8.66 -5.37
N LYS A 535 -40.35 9.70 -6.19
CA LYS A 535 -40.80 9.73 -7.57
C LYS A 535 -39.85 8.99 -8.49
N LYS A 536 -40.43 8.21 -9.42
CA LYS A 536 -39.70 7.48 -10.44
C LYS A 536 -40.20 7.82 -11.85
N ASP A 537 -39.30 7.78 -12.82
CA ASP A 537 -39.68 7.92 -14.25
C ASP A 537 -40.27 6.64 -14.83
N SER A 538 -40.56 6.65 -16.14
CA SER A 538 -41.14 5.50 -16.84
C SER A 538 -40.23 4.26 -16.88
N ASP A 539 -38.93 4.45 -16.69
CA ASP A 539 -37.94 3.38 -16.72
C ASP A 539 -37.67 2.84 -15.27
N GLY A 540 -38.34 3.42 -14.28
CA GLY A 540 -38.22 3.02 -12.88
C GLY A 540 -37.08 3.71 -12.08
N PHE A 541 -36.39 4.69 -12.68
CA PHE A 541 -35.33 5.43 -11.99
C PHE A 541 -35.87 6.61 -11.18
N ARG A 542 -35.29 6.83 -10.00
CA ARG A 542 -35.63 7.90 -9.08
C ARG A 542 -35.35 9.27 -9.67
N LEU A 543 -36.26 10.22 -9.37
CA LEU A 543 -36.14 11.62 -9.77
C LEU A 543 -35.68 12.47 -8.60
N ARG A 544 -34.91 13.48 -8.90
CA ARG A 544 -34.47 14.51 -7.97
C ARG A 544 -35.66 15.32 -7.45
N ALA A 545 -35.64 15.67 -6.18
CA ALA A 545 -36.71 16.46 -5.58
C ALA A 545 -36.65 17.95 -5.96
N ASP A 546 -35.47 18.47 -6.31
CA ASP A 546 -35.24 19.89 -6.62
C ASP A 546 -35.70 20.29 -8.04
N ASN A 547 -35.47 19.44 -9.04
CA ASN A 547 -35.71 19.80 -10.45
C ASN A 547 -36.53 18.77 -11.20
N GLY A 548 -36.80 17.59 -10.62
CA GLY A 548 -37.55 16.50 -11.24
C GLY A 548 -36.80 15.72 -12.34
N GLU A 549 -35.51 15.98 -12.54
CA GLU A 549 -34.68 15.19 -13.44
C GLU A 549 -34.30 13.85 -12.80
N ARG A 550 -33.82 12.92 -13.61
CA ARG A 550 -33.34 11.61 -13.13
C ARG A 550 -32.16 11.82 -12.20
N LEU A 551 -32.17 11.13 -11.04
CA LEU A 551 -31.01 11.09 -10.14
C LEU A 551 -29.94 10.18 -10.78
N VAL A 552 -28.81 10.79 -11.11
CA VAL A 552 -27.63 10.10 -11.67
C VAL A 552 -26.48 10.24 -10.72
N LEU A 553 -25.90 9.12 -10.30
CA LEU A 553 -24.67 9.07 -9.52
C LEU A 553 -23.49 8.63 -10.40
N GLU A 554 -22.30 9.13 -10.13
CA GLU A 554 -21.07 8.74 -10.82
C GLU A 554 -20.04 8.25 -9.84
N ILE A 555 -19.45 7.08 -10.12
CA ILE A 555 -18.33 6.51 -9.37
C ILE A 555 -17.05 6.70 -10.18
N THR A 556 -16.11 7.48 -9.69
CA THR A 556 -14.75 7.53 -10.23
C THR A 556 -13.98 6.29 -9.80
N SER A 557 -13.35 5.60 -10.73
CA SER A 557 -12.63 4.37 -10.47
C SER A 557 -11.30 4.33 -11.20
N ARG A 558 -10.26 3.86 -10.51
CA ARG A 558 -8.89 3.82 -11.06
C ARG A 558 -8.69 2.58 -11.89
N THR A 559 -8.21 2.75 -13.13
CA THR A 559 -7.82 1.63 -14.01
C THR A 559 -6.45 1.08 -13.63
N ALA A 560 -6.15 -0.13 -14.09
CA ALA A 560 -4.83 -0.77 -13.99
C ALA A 560 -4.26 -0.82 -12.57
N GLN A 561 -5.10 -1.22 -11.60
CA GLN A 561 -4.71 -1.43 -10.21
C GLN A 561 -4.63 -2.93 -9.88
N PHE A 562 -4.09 -3.26 -8.69
CA PHE A 562 -3.97 -4.64 -8.20
C PHE A 562 -5.32 -5.28 -7.83
N MET A 563 -6.41 -4.52 -7.83
CA MET A 563 -7.80 -4.98 -7.70
C MET A 563 -8.66 -4.41 -8.83
N GLU A 564 -9.75 -5.10 -9.14
CA GLU A 564 -10.67 -4.74 -10.24
C GLU A 564 -11.70 -3.68 -9.82
N PHE A 565 -11.22 -2.50 -9.38
CA PHE A 565 -12.10 -1.43 -8.88
C PHE A 565 -13.15 -0.98 -9.90
N VAL A 566 -12.82 -1.00 -11.19
CA VAL A 566 -13.77 -0.65 -12.25
C VAL A 566 -14.91 -1.66 -12.29
N GLY A 567 -14.61 -2.95 -12.34
CA GLY A 567 -15.62 -4.01 -12.30
C GLY A 567 -16.47 -4.01 -11.03
N MET A 568 -15.86 -3.71 -9.87
CA MET A 568 -16.61 -3.54 -8.62
C MET A 568 -17.59 -2.36 -8.71
N SER A 569 -17.16 -1.23 -9.28
CA SER A 569 -18.00 -0.05 -9.48
C SER A 569 -19.16 -0.32 -10.44
N GLU A 570 -18.90 -1.05 -11.53
CA GLU A 570 -19.94 -1.45 -12.51
C GLU A 570 -21.00 -2.33 -11.85
N MET A 571 -20.59 -3.32 -11.03
CA MET A 571 -21.52 -4.18 -10.30
C MET A 571 -22.32 -3.42 -9.24
N ILE A 572 -21.70 -2.46 -8.53
CA ILE A 572 -22.41 -1.57 -7.60
C ILE A 572 -23.46 -0.75 -8.37
N CYS A 573 -23.09 -0.17 -9.53
CA CYS A 573 -24.01 0.60 -10.36
C CYS A 573 -25.18 -0.26 -10.87
N GLU A 574 -24.92 -1.52 -11.27
CA GLU A 574 -25.97 -2.47 -11.64
C GLU A 574 -26.95 -2.71 -10.50
N HIS A 575 -26.44 -2.97 -9.30
CA HIS A 575 -27.27 -3.18 -8.10
C HIS A 575 -28.11 -1.94 -7.73
N LEU A 576 -27.54 -0.74 -7.84
CA LEU A 576 -28.29 0.50 -7.61
C LEU A 576 -29.46 0.66 -8.58
N GLY A 577 -29.25 0.34 -9.86
CA GLY A 577 -30.31 0.34 -10.86
C GLY A 577 -31.39 -0.69 -10.59
N GLU A 578 -30.96 -1.95 -10.32
CA GLU A 578 -31.88 -3.08 -10.14
C GLU A 578 -32.72 -2.99 -8.86
N TYR A 579 -32.08 -2.67 -7.72
CA TYR A 579 -32.74 -2.82 -6.42
C TYR A 579 -33.38 -1.54 -5.88
N VAL A 580 -32.81 -0.38 -6.22
CA VAL A 580 -33.29 0.89 -5.65
C VAL A 580 -33.67 1.95 -6.69
N GLY A 581 -33.47 1.66 -7.98
CA GLY A 581 -33.86 2.56 -9.06
C GLY A 581 -33.02 3.85 -9.11
N ILE A 582 -31.73 3.77 -8.85
CA ILE A 582 -30.81 4.89 -9.00
C ILE A 582 -29.94 4.63 -10.23
N GLN A 583 -29.93 5.55 -11.19
CA GLN A 583 -29.01 5.47 -12.32
C GLN A 583 -27.59 5.76 -11.85
N CYS A 584 -26.65 4.88 -12.21
CA CYS A 584 -25.26 5.04 -11.85
C CYS A 584 -24.36 4.84 -13.06
N THR A 585 -23.26 5.59 -13.14
CA THR A 585 -22.24 5.50 -14.18
C THR A 585 -20.87 5.35 -13.57
N VAL A 586 -19.95 4.74 -14.32
CA VAL A 586 -18.54 4.57 -13.88
C VAL A 586 -17.64 5.43 -14.75
N ASN A 587 -16.89 6.33 -14.13
CA ASN A 587 -15.83 7.12 -14.73
C ASN A 587 -14.47 6.42 -14.49
N ALA A 588 -14.08 5.56 -15.43
CA ALA A 588 -12.85 4.79 -15.34
C ALA A 588 -11.66 5.63 -15.84
N VAL A 589 -10.73 5.99 -14.94
CA VAL A 589 -9.62 6.91 -15.22
C VAL A 589 -8.26 6.34 -14.77
N GLU A 590 -7.20 6.82 -15.40
CA GLU A 590 -5.84 6.54 -14.98
C GLU A 590 -5.56 7.15 -13.60
N ARG A 591 -4.63 6.56 -12.85
CA ARG A 591 -4.31 6.89 -11.45
C ARG A 591 -3.97 8.36 -11.22
N SER A 592 -3.17 8.97 -12.10
CA SER A 592 -2.74 10.38 -11.94
C SER A 592 -3.92 11.33 -12.14
N LEU A 593 -4.78 11.03 -13.12
CA LEU A 593 -6.00 11.80 -13.36
C LEU A 593 -7.00 11.63 -12.19
N ALA A 594 -7.17 10.42 -11.69
CA ALA A 594 -7.99 10.20 -10.49
C ALA A 594 -7.51 11.03 -9.29
N GLY A 595 -6.18 11.12 -9.10
CA GLY A 595 -5.58 11.97 -8.07
C GLY A 595 -5.89 13.47 -8.25
N GLN A 596 -5.89 13.97 -9.49
CA GLN A 596 -6.25 15.36 -9.80
C GLN A 596 -7.74 15.64 -9.54
N ILE A 597 -8.62 14.73 -9.98
CA ILE A 597 -10.06 14.80 -9.74
C ILE A 597 -10.36 14.80 -8.23
N SER A 598 -9.69 13.92 -7.46
CA SER A 598 -9.86 13.86 -6.00
C SER A 598 -9.34 15.11 -5.30
N ALA A 599 -8.19 15.65 -5.71
CA ALA A 599 -7.62 16.87 -5.15
C ALA A 599 -8.49 18.11 -5.41
N ALA A 600 -9.24 18.13 -6.51
CA ALA A 600 -10.17 19.19 -6.89
C ALA A 600 -11.59 19.03 -6.30
N ASP A 601 -11.88 17.95 -5.60
CA ASP A 601 -13.23 17.56 -5.12
C ASP A 601 -14.28 17.45 -6.25
N GLU A 602 -13.86 16.98 -7.43
CA GLU A 602 -14.73 16.89 -8.61
C GLU A 602 -15.50 15.56 -8.71
N HIS A 603 -15.06 14.50 -8.00
CA HIS A 603 -15.76 13.21 -7.95
C HIS A 603 -16.93 13.24 -6.95
N MET A 604 -18.00 12.49 -7.23
CA MET A 604 -19.05 12.20 -6.24
C MET A 604 -18.61 11.09 -5.29
N PHE A 605 -18.08 10.03 -5.86
CA PHE A 605 -17.61 8.83 -5.16
C PHE A 605 -16.32 8.32 -5.79
N GLU A 606 -15.54 7.59 -4.98
CA GLU A 606 -14.41 6.80 -5.45
C GLU A 606 -14.52 5.37 -4.92
N VAL A 607 -14.47 4.35 -5.79
CA VAL A 607 -14.19 2.98 -5.35
C VAL A 607 -12.68 2.77 -5.42
N ALA A 608 -12.09 2.56 -4.25
CA ALA A 608 -10.64 2.46 -4.08
C ALA A 608 -10.29 1.58 -2.88
N TRP A 609 -9.00 1.34 -2.70
CA TRP A 609 -8.47 0.55 -1.59
C TRP A 609 -8.73 1.19 -0.23
N GLY A 610 -8.86 0.34 0.78
CA GLY A 610 -8.91 0.68 2.20
C GLY A 610 -7.81 0.01 3.02
N ASP A 611 -6.79 -0.55 2.35
CA ASP A 611 -5.67 -1.22 2.98
C ASP A 611 -4.86 -0.29 3.90
N GLY A 612 -4.34 -0.83 5.00
CA GLY A 612 -3.56 -0.08 5.97
C GLY A 612 -4.37 0.73 6.99
N ALA A 613 -5.70 0.75 6.87
CA ALA A 613 -6.58 1.46 7.80
C ALA A 613 -6.52 0.90 9.25
N ASP A 614 -6.03 -0.31 9.43
CA ASP A 614 -5.72 -0.93 10.71
C ASP A 614 -4.59 -0.20 11.48
N HIS A 615 -3.69 0.47 10.79
CA HIS A 615 -2.70 1.41 11.37
C HIS A 615 -3.26 2.84 11.45
N LEU A 616 -4.35 3.02 12.17
CA LEU A 616 -5.15 4.24 12.23
C LEU A 616 -4.33 5.53 12.40
N PHE A 617 -3.35 5.56 13.30
CA PHE A 617 -2.64 6.79 13.64
C PHE A 617 -1.40 7.07 12.76
N THR A 618 -0.91 6.09 12.02
CA THR A 618 0.18 6.27 11.03
C THR A 618 -0.32 6.25 9.60
N PHE A 619 -1.53 5.71 9.36
CA PHE A 619 -2.13 5.59 8.02
C PHE A 619 -3.63 5.95 8.00
N PRO A 620 -4.05 7.16 8.47
CA PRO A 620 -5.46 7.52 8.69
C PRO A 620 -6.29 7.73 7.41
N GLY A 621 -5.65 7.93 6.25
CA GLY A 621 -6.29 8.42 5.01
C GLY A 621 -7.33 7.49 4.38
N HIS A 622 -7.53 6.28 4.92
CA HIS A 622 -8.59 5.36 4.52
C HIS A 622 -9.74 5.27 5.54
N VAL A 623 -9.66 6.05 6.62
CA VAL A 623 -10.71 6.12 7.66
C VAL A 623 -11.46 7.45 7.59
N PHE A 624 -10.73 8.55 7.41
CA PHE A 624 -11.28 9.90 7.33
C PHE A 624 -10.41 10.80 6.43
N PRO A 625 -10.87 12.01 6.02
CA PRO A 625 -10.09 12.92 5.18
C PRO A 625 -8.92 13.55 5.95
N ALA A 626 -7.79 12.84 6.03
CA ALA A 626 -6.59 13.29 6.74
C ALA A 626 -5.65 14.19 5.89
N GLY A 627 -5.99 14.44 4.63
CA GLY A 627 -5.15 15.24 3.73
C GLY A 627 -5.83 15.66 2.43
N THR A 628 -5.12 16.47 1.64
CA THR A 628 -5.62 17.12 0.41
C THR A 628 -5.70 16.22 -0.83
N ASN A 629 -5.56 14.93 -0.71
CA ASN A 629 -5.81 13.96 -1.78
C ASN A 629 -6.66 12.82 -1.19
N SER A 630 -7.90 13.15 -0.85
CA SER A 630 -8.80 12.26 -0.12
C SER A 630 -10.06 11.96 -0.93
N GLY A 631 -10.38 10.68 -1.11
CA GLY A 631 -11.67 10.24 -1.66
C GLY A 631 -12.89 10.63 -0.80
N PHE A 632 -12.67 11.11 0.43
CA PHE A 632 -13.73 11.60 1.34
C PHE A 632 -13.98 13.10 1.25
N GLY A 633 -13.12 13.84 0.51
CA GLY A 633 -13.17 15.29 0.36
C GLY A 633 -11.85 15.97 0.73
N SER A 634 -11.14 16.48 -0.28
CA SER A 634 -9.84 17.13 -0.13
C SER A 634 -9.92 18.44 0.63
N ALA A 635 -11.01 19.20 0.45
CA ALA A 635 -11.23 20.44 1.19
C ALA A 635 -11.42 20.22 2.70
N LEU A 636 -11.97 19.08 3.12
CA LEU A 636 -12.07 18.68 4.53
C LEU A 636 -10.68 18.30 5.09
N GLY A 637 -9.87 17.59 4.29
CA GLY A 637 -8.50 17.28 4.65
C GLY A 637 -7.61 18.54 4.75
N LEU A 638 -7.84 19.54 3.90
CA LEU A 638 -7.17 20.83 4.00
C LEU A 638 -7.54 21.57 5.29
N TRP A 639 -8.81 21.52 5.70
CA TRP A 639 -9.25 22.07 6.98
C TRP A 639 -8.48 21.44 8.14
N PHE A 640 -8.41 20.11 8.16
CA PHE A 640 -7.67 19.38 9.18
C PHE A 640 -6.17 19.76 9.20
N GLN A 641 -5.50 19.74 8.05
CA GLN A 641 -4.05 20.07 7.96
C GLN A 641 -3.70 21.51 8.32
N THR A 642 -4.64 22.43 8.19
CA THR A 642 -4.41 23.86 8.46
C THR A 642 -5.01 24.33 9.80
N GLY A 643 -5.45 23.40 10.67
CA GLY A 643 -6.06 23.75 11.96
C GLY A 643 -7.30 24.64 11.81
N GLY A 644 -8.04 24.50 10.69
CA GLY A 644 -9.25 25.26 10.42
C GLY A 644 -9.07 26.60 9.68
N GLU A 645 -7.83 26.94 9.26
CA GLU A 645 -7.58 28.20 8.54
C GLU A 645 -8.06 28.18 7.08
N LYS A 646 -7.99 27.00 6.44
CA LYS A 646 -8.35 26.81 5.02
C LYS A 646 -9.19 25.55 4.84
N GLY A 647 -9.89 25.48 3.70
CA GLY A 647 -10.67 24.29 3.36
C GLY A 647 -12.15 24.43 3.69
N MET A 648 -12.79 23.29 3.95
CA MET A 648 -14.22 23.19 4.26
C MET A 648 -14.41 22.78 5.72
N GLN A 649 -15.25 23.51 6.46
CA GLN A 649 -15.57 23.16 7.84
C GLN A 649 -16.25 21.78 7.92
N PRO A 650 -15.75 20.85 8.76
CA PRO A 650 -16.32 19.51 8.91
C PRO A 650 -17.67 19.52 9.64
N SER A 651 -18.40 18.42 9.50
CA SER A 651 -19.55 18.12 10.39
C SER A 651 -19.07 17.88 11.83
N ALA A 652 -19.98 18.00 12.80
CA ALA A 652 -19.62 17.77 14.20
C ALA A 652 -19.02 16.36 14.48
N PRO A 653 -19.55 15.24 13.90
CA PRO A 653 -18.91 13.94 14.04
C PRO A 653 -17.49 13.89 13.46
N LEU A 654 -17.26 14.51 12.30
CA LEU A 654 -15.93 14.54 11.69
C LEU A 654 -14.94 15.41 12.47
N GLN A 655 -15.39 16.55 13.01
CA GLN A 655 -14.56 17.36 13.92
C GLN A 655 -14.16 16.56 15.16
N LYS A 656 -15.08 15.79 15.72
CA LYS A 656 -14.77 14.91 16.87
C LYS A 656 -13.71 13.85 16.53
N VAL A 657 -13.72 13.33 15.30
CA VAL A 657 -12.67 12.41 14.83
C VAL A 657 -11.33 13.14 14.75
N PHE A 658 -11.28 14.36 14.20
CA PHE A 658 -10.06 15.16 14.15
C PHE A 658 -9.51 15.43 15.57
N ASP A 659 -10.39 15.86 16.49
CA ASP A 659 -10.01 16.14 17.89
C ASP A 659 -9.47 14.87 18.59
N ASN A 660 -10.11 13.72 18.39
CA ASN A 660 -9.67 12.45 18.95
C ASN A 660 -8.33 11.99 18.36
N PHE A 661 -8.15 12.16 17.05
CA PHE A 661 -6.92 11.80 16.36
C PHE A 661 -5.73 12.64 16.89
N GLU A 662 -5.88 13.94 16.96
CA GLU A 662 -4.82 14.83 17.49
C GLU A 662 -4.53 14.53 18.97
N LYS A 663 -5.56 14.36 19.79
CA LYS A 663 -5.40 14.03 21.21
C LYS A 663 -4.68 12.71 21.44
N ALA A 664 -4.87 11.73 20.57
CA ALA A 664 -4.34 10.37 20.73
C ALA A 664 -2.79 10.32 20.77
N PHE A 665 -2.12 11.27 20.18
CA PHE A 665 -0.65 11.32 20.19
C PHE A 665 -0.06 11.68 21.56
N GLY A 666 -0.76 12.50 22.34
CA GLY A 666 -0.31 13.02 23.64
C GLY A 666 -0.75 12.24 24.86
N VAL A 667 -1.45 11.11 24.69
CA VAL A 667 -2.00 10.33 25.80
C VAL A 667 -1.38 8.93 25.89
N PRO A 668 -1.39 8.29 27.08
CA PRO A 668 -0.93 6.91 27.24
C PRO A 668 -1.73 5.93 26.37
N GLU A 669 -1.12 4.78 26.09
CA GLU A 669 -1.66 3.77 25.16
C GLU A 669 -3.11 3.36 25.43
N ALA A 670 -3.46 3.11 26.68
CA ALA A 670 -4.84 2.70 27.03
C ALA A 670 -5.89 3.76 26.64
N GLU A 671 -5.57 5.06 26.83
CA GLU A 671 -6.44 6.15 26.40
C GLU A 671 -6.43 6.31 24.89
N ARG A 672 -5.28 6.15 24.22
CA ARG A 672 -5.16 6.17 22.77
C ARG A 672 -6.01 5.07 22.13
N ILE A 673 -5.98 3.86 22.68
CA ILE A 673 -6.83 2.75 22.22
C ILE A 673 -8.31 3.12 22.31
N ALA A 674 -8.76 3.72 23.42
CA ALA A 674 -10.14 4.16 23.57
C ALA A 674 -10.53 5.23 22.54
N LEU A 675 -9.65 6.21 22.28
CA LEU A 675 -9.87 7.22 21.24
C LEU A 675 -9.91 6.61 19.83
N GLY A 676 -9.05 5.66 19.54
CA GLY A 676 -9.03 4.94 18.25
C GLY A 676 -10.31 4.14 18.01
N LYS A 677 -10.83 3.48 19.03
CA LYS A 677 -12.14 2.79 18.98
C LYS A 677 -13.28 3.78 18.70
N GLU A 678 -13.31 4.91 19.40
CA GLU A 678 -14.33 5.95 19.17
C GLU A 678 -14.23 6.53 17.74
N ILE A 679 -13.03 6.71 17.19
CA ILE A 679 -12.85 7.13 15.79
C ILE A 679 -13.52 6.12 14.84
N TRP A 680 -13.27 4.83 15.02
CA TRP A 680 -13.89 3.79 14.21
C TRP A 680 -15.40 3.71 14.37
N GLU A 681 -15.91 3.82 15.60
CA GLU A 681 -17.34 3.86 15.88
C GLU A 681 -18.03 4.98 15.11
N ILE A 682 -17.46 6.19 15.13
CA ILE A 682 -17.98 7.35 14.40
C ILE A 682 -17.88 7.12 12.89
N ALA A 683 -16.75 6.67 12.38
CA ALA A 683 -16.54 6.48 10.94
C ALA A 683 -17.52 5.46 10.35
N ILE A 684 -17.80 4.36 11.07
CA ILE A 684 -18.75 3.33 10.65
C ILE A 684 -20.19 3.83 10.76
N GLU A 685 -20.52 4.56 11.83
CA GLU A 685 -21.86 5.14 12.00
C GLU A 685 -22.15 6.17 10.91
N GLU A 686 -21.19 7.00 10.54
CA GLU A 686 -21.33 8.01 9.52
C GLU A 686 -21.21 7.48 8.08
N GLN A 687 -20.61 6.30 7.88
CA GLN A 687 -20.40 5.68 6.57
C GLN A 687 -19.76 6.62 5.53
N TRP A 688 -18.74 7.34 5.89
CA TRP A 688 -17.93 8.09 4.90
C TRP A 688 -17.24 7.15 3.90
N GLY A 689 -16.81 5.98 4.40
CA GLY A 689 -16.36 4.85 3.62
C GLY A 689 -17.32 3.66 3.76
N ILE A 690 -18.03 3.34 2.70
CA ILE A 690 -18.92 2.18 2.64
C ILE A 690 -18.07 0.95 2.33
N GLY A 691 -17.83 0.09 3.30
CA GLY A 691 -17.03 -1.13 3.14
C GLY A 691 -17.68 -2.10 2.15
N ILE A 692 -16.85 -2.82 1.40
CA ILE A 692 -17.30 -3.87 0.47
C ILE A 692 -16.93 -5.24 1.05
N ALA A 693 -15.64 -5.60 1.05
CA ALA A 693 -15.08 -6.76 1.70
C ALA A 693 -13.63 -6.48 2.10
N GLY A 694 -13.13 -7.18 3.11
CA GLY A 694 -11.78 -7.00 3.62
C GLY A 694 -11.24 -8.24 4.32
N GLN A 695 -10.18 -8.07 5.12
CA GLN A 695 -9.53 -9.15 5.89
C GLN A 695 -9.04 -10.29 4.98
N SER A 696 -8.65 -9.99 3.76
CA SER A 696 -8.31 -10.97 2.73
C SER A 696 -6.91 -10.73 2.14
N PRO A 697 -6.39 -11.62 1.30
CA PRO A 697 -5.16 -11.39 0.56
C PRO A 697 -5.35 -10.54 -0.71
N ALA A 698 -6.55 -10.07 -1.06
CA ALA A 698 -6.82 -9.43 -2.34
C ALA A 698 -6.05 -8.11 -2.53
N SER A 699 -5.82 -7.36 -1.45
CA SER A 699 -4.98 -6.17 -1.51
C SER A 699 -3.52 -6.52 -1.24
N LEU A 700 -2.76 -6.80 -2.31
CA LEU A 700 -1.31 -7.04 -2.29
C LEU A 700 -0.84 -8.27 -1.49
N GLY A 701 -1.75 -9.15 -1.10
CA GLY A 701 -1.45 -10.33 -0.29
C GLY A 701 -1.36 -11.65 -1.08
N VAL A 702 -1.69 -11.65 -2.37
CA VAL A 702 -1.43 -12.80 -3.25
C VAL A 702 0.05 -12.84 -3.59
N ARG A 703 0.77 -13.88 -3.19
CA ARG A 703 2.22 -13.96 -3.32
C ARG A 703 2.67 -15.26 -3.97
N VAL A 704 3.44 -15.17 -5.06
CA VAL A 704 4.17 -16.28 -5.68
C VAL A 704 5.63 -16.23 -5.26
N VAL A 705 6.20 -17.36 -4.83
CA VAL A 705 7.59 -17.46 -4.37
C VAL A 705 8.22 -18.73 -4.87
N LYS A 706 9.43 -18.66 -5.42
CA LYS A 706 10.20 -19.84 -5.85
C LYS A 706 10.40 -20.84 -4.71
N THR A 707 10.28 -22.13 -5.02
CA THR A 707 10.33 -23.21 -4.01
C THR A 707 11.70 -23.40 -3.37
N ASP A 708 12.78 -22.96 -4.04
CA ASP A 708 14.15 -23.04 -3.55
C ASP A 708 14.68 -21.71 -2.95
N LEU A 709 13.81 -20.71 -2.78
CA LEU A 709 14.13 -19.52 -2.00
C LEU A 709 13.96 -19.82 -0.50
N GLY A 710 14.96 -19.47 0.31
CA GLY A 710 15.00 -19.68 1.76
C GLY A 710 14.66 -18.43 2.56
N ASN A 711 14.39 -18.61 3.84
CA ASN A 711 13.94 -17.58 4.80
C ASN A 711 12.63 -16.90 4.39
N VAL A 712 11.74 -17.68 3.78
CA VAL A 712 10.43 -17.21 3.28
C VAL A 712 9.36 -17.50 4.33
N PRO A 713 8.68 -16.47 4.89
CA PRO A 713 7.59 -16.72 5.84
C PRO A 713 6.40 -17.41 5.16
N SER A 714 5.75 -18.33 5.86
CA SER A 714 4.52 -18.97 5.38
C SER A 714 3.35 -17.99 5.31
N ARG A 715 3.30 -16.99 6.18
CA ARG A 715 2.48 -15.78 6.10
C ARG A 715 3.22 -14.61 6.72
N GLN A 716 3.21 -13.47 6.07
CA GLN A 716 3.73 -12.20 6.59
C GLN A 716 2.59 -11.24 6.92
N TYR A 717 2.82 -10.29 7.80
CA TYR A 717 1.87 -9.20 8.02
C TYR A 717 1.77 -8.32 6.77
N ASN A 718 0.56 -8.15 6.24
CA ASN A 718 0.33 -7.45 4.99
C ASN A 718 -0.24 -6.06 5.24
N ASN A 719 0.63 -5.06 5.29
CA ASN A 719 0.24 -3.67 5.52
C ASN A 719 1.19 -2.71 4.79
N PRO A 720 0.70 -1.59 4.20
CA PRO A 720 1.55 -0.59 3.57
C PRO A 720 2.46 0.16 4.55
N ASP A 721 2.07 0.32 5.79
CA ASP A 721 2.88 1.01 6.81
C ASP A 721 4.11 0.19 7.20
N THR A 722 3.98 -1.13 7.29
CA THR A 722 5.05 -2.08 7.55
C THR A 722 5.88 -2.45 6.32
N LYS A 723 5.62 -1.82 5.19
CA LYS A 723 6.36 -2.02 3.92
C LYS A 723 6.38 -3.47 3.42
N THR A 724 5.32 -4.22 3.60
CA THR A 724 5.25 -5.60 3.11
C THR A 724 5.66 -5.72 1.63
N PRO A 725 6.66 -6.58 1.28
CA PRO A 725 7.33 -7.61 2.09
C PRO A 725 8.51 -7.12 2.95
N GLY A 726 8.79 -5.83 3.10
CA GLY A 726 9.90 -5.28 3.89
C GLY A 726 9.92 -5.76 5.34
N ILE A 727 8.74 -5.97 5.94
CA ILE A 727 8.58 -6.50 7.31
C ILE A 727 9.22 -7.90 7.47
N SER A 728 9.30 -8.67 6.41
CA SER A 728 9.96 -9.99 6.40
C SER A 728 11.49 -9.90 6.26
N ARG A 729 12.07 -8.69 6.36
CA ARG A 729 13.52 -8.46 6.24
C ARG A 729 14.12 -9.18 5.01
N PRO A 730 13.75 -8.83 3.77
CA PRO A 730 14.13 -9.58 2.57
C PRO A 730 15.63 -9.71 2.32
N MET A 731 16.46 -8.93 3.01
CA MET A 731 17.92 -9.09 2.99
C MET A 731 18.38 -10.44 3.54
N THR A 732 17.52 -11.16 4.25
CA THR A 732 17.80 -12.52 4.76
C THR A 732 17.46 -13.64 3.77
N LEU A 733 16.84 -13.31 2.63
CA LEU A 733 16.52 -14.29 1.58
C LEU A 733 17.79 -14.86 0.95
N TYR A 734 17.78 -16.16 0.67
CA TYR A 734 18.89 -16.83 0.01
C TYR A 734 18.41 -17.95 -0.92
N TRP A 735 19.23 -18.36 -1.87
CA TRP A 735 18.93 -19.51 -2.73
C TRP A 735 19.45 -20.79 -2.12
N LYS A 736 18.57 -21.80 -1.96
CA LYS A 736 18.93 -23.12 -1.41
C LYS A 736 19.81 -23.94 -2.37
N THR A 737 19.70 -23.71 -3.68
CA THR A 737 20.43 -24.47 -4.70
C THR A 737 21.62 -23.71 -5.26
N GLU A 738 22.76 -24.39 -5.50
CA GLU A 738 23.95 -23.82 -6.11
C GLU A 738 23.66 -23.20 -7.51
N LYS A 739 22.75 -23.80 -8.27
CA LYS A 739 22.33 -23.31 -9.58
C LYS A 739 21.89 -21.85 -9.54
N ASN A 740 21.11 -21.47 -8.53
CA ASN A 740 20.54 -20.14 -8.38
C ASN A 740 21.42 -19.18 -7.57
N ARG A 741 22.45 -19.71 -6.87
CA ARG A 741 23.44 -18.95 -6.08
C ARG A 741 24.69 -18.55 -6.88
N ALA A 742 24.71 -18.73 -8.20
CA ALA A 742 25.87 -18.32 -8.99
C ALA A 742 26.23 -16.86 -8.69
N PRO A 743 27.48 -16.58 -8.26
CA PRO A 743 27.90 -15.21 -7.93
C PRO A 743 27.72 -14.28 -9.14
N GLN A 744 27.21 -13.08 -8.88
CA GLN A 744 26.97 -12.07 -9.90
C GLN A 744 28.07 -11.01 -9.83
N ALA A 745 28.60 -10.58 -10.99
CA ALA A 745 29.49 -9.44 -11.04
C ALA A 745 28.76 -8.19 -10.54
N LEU A 746 29.43 -7.38 -9.72
CA LEU A 746 28.91 -6.12 -9.20
C LEU A 746 29.51 -4.96 -9.99
N SER A 747 28.76 -3.87 -10.17
CA SER A 747 29.18 -2.76 -11.03
C SER A 747 30.36 -1.95 -10.47
N TYR A 748 30.71 -2.15 -9.20
CA TYR A 748 31.82 -1.48 -8.52
C TYR A 748 33.05 -2.41 -8.31
N GLU A 749 33.06 -3.61 -8.94
CA GLU A 749 34.24 -4.49 -9.00
C GLU A 749 35.36 -3.87 -9.92
#